data_8570f20977c9979da01cae4cb80cac60
#
_entry.id   8570f20977c9979da01cae4cb80cac60
#
_cell.length_a   1.000
_cell.length_b   1.000
_cell.length_c   1.000
_cell.angle_alpha   90.00
_cell.angle_beta   90.00
_cell.angle_gamma   90.00
#
_symmetry.space_group_name_H-M   'P 1'
#
loop_
_entity.id
_entity.type
_entity.pdbx_description
1 polymer ?
#
loop_
_entity_poly.entity_id
_entity_poly.type
_entity_poly.pdbx_seq_one_letter_code
_entity_poly.pdbx_strand_id
1 'polypeptide(L)'
;MKPLRSLAVYVVLFAFSQFSPAQSAQDSNPPHALFGYTPHSTAGERDLEKKFQDAVVAGNIRENMRRLSARPHSVGSTYDKDNAEWILARFKEWGFDARIENFDVLFPTPKERIVELVAPTKFRAKLQEPALSADPTSNQTAEQLPTYNAYSADGDVTAPLVYVNYGNREDYEELDRMGISVKGAIVITRYGSGWRGIKPKVAAEHGAIGCLIYSDPRGDGFFHGDDYPTGGWRPPDGVQRGSVMDTDYPGDPLTPGVGAVPGAKRLDIKDAKTITKIPVLPISYSDAQPLLAALQGPVAPEAWRGGLQITYHIGPGTARVHLKVASNWDIKPLYDVIATLKGSDPDQWVIRGNHHDAWVNGADDPISGQSPMLEEARVLGELHKQGWTPKRTIIYCAWDGEEPGLLGSVEWVETHVEELRKHAVTYINSDSSSRGFLSAGGTQDLQALVGDVAHDITDPEKNISVFQRARLRAIMRAKDAEEKGKLRKRNDLVLGDLGDGSDFTAFQDFAGISSLNLGYGGEDEGTQYHSIYDDYYWYTHYADRDFVYERALAQTAGSLVLRIADADLLPFDYTPQAEAITKYESDLEKLLKDKQEEITERNTEIQEGAFAATSDPHKAFVPPPVEAVPPYMNFAPMKNSVETMKKSAERYSKALAKFRSASDGAVSASSLQAVNADLLRISRLFLSDKGLPGRPWFKNQIYAPGAYTGYGAKPVAPVREFMDEKKWKEADEQVPTVADVIDHVSAGIDKAAEDLETAVGK
;
A
#
# COMPACT_ATOMS: atom_id res chain seq x y z
N MET A 1 36.10 -31.74 -70.84
CA MET A 1 36.36 -32.76 -69.80
C MET A 1 36.30 -32.09 -68.45
N LYS A 2 35.26 -32.22 -67.71
CA LYS A 2 35.08 -31.75 -66.30
C LYS A 2 34.80 -33.00 -65.48
N PRO A 3 35.41 -33.17 -64.27
CA PRO A 3 35.14 -34.33 -63.46
C PRO A 3 33.92 -34.01 -62.51
N LEU A 4 33.11 -35.04 -62.37
CA LEU A 4 32.00 -35.10 -61.40
C LEU A 4 32.54 -35.00 -59.98
N ARG A 5 31.91 -34.15 -59.13
CA ARG A 5 32.07 -34.18 -57.70
C ARG A 5 30.87 -34.89 -57.08
N SER A 6 31.16 -35.96 -56.38
CA SER A 6 30.20 -36.71 -55.59
C SER A 6 29.71 -35.90 -54.39
N LEU A 7 28.40 -35.80 -54.22
CA LEU A 7 27.71 -35.19 -53.06
C LEU A 7 27.49 -36.28 -51.99
N ALA A 8 28.22 -36.24 -50.91
CA ALA A 8 27.98 -37.07 -49.74
C ALA A 8 26.86 -36.44 -48.90
N VAL A 9 25.70 -37.13 -48.83
CA VAL A 9 24.60 -36.74 -47.94
C VAL A 9 24.92 -37.25 -46.55
N TYR A 10 25.17 -36.35 -45.60
CA TYR A 10 25.19 -36.69 -44.19
C TYR A 10 23.77 -36.64 -43.63
N VAL A 11 23.24 -37.82 -43.32
CA VAL A 11 22.01 -37.93 -42.52
C VAL A 11 22.35 -37.70 -41.08
N VAL A 12 22.00 -36.53 -40.55
CA VAL A 12 22.07 -36.23 -39.09
C VAL A 12 20.79 -36.76 -38.46
N LEU A 13 20.93 -37.86 -37.75
CA LEU A 13 19.87 -38.40 -36.88
C LEU A 13 19.75 -37.46 -35.66
N PHE A 14 18.71 -36.62 -35.65
CA PHE A 14 18.25 -35.96 -34.46
C PHE A 14 17.57 -36.98 -33.54
N ALA A 15 18.26 -37.37 -32.46
CA ALA A 15 17.65 -38.05 -31.35
C ALA A 15 16.74 -37.06 -30.60
N PHE A 16 15.44 -37.12 -30.80
CA PHE A 16 14.48 -36.48 -29.93
C PHE A 16 14.55 -37.18 -28.56
N SER A 17 15.29 -36.61 -27.62
CA SER A 17 15.12 -36.91 -26.20
C SER A 17 13.74 -36.36 -25.81
N GLN A 18 12.80 -37.26 -25.61
CA GLN A 18 11.53 -36.94 -24.95
C GLN A 18 11.86 -36.47 -23.51
N PHE A 19 11.81 -35.18 -23.29
CA PHE A 19 11.68 -34.65 -21.93
C PHE A 19 10.31 -35.09 -21.45
N SER A 20 10.24 -36.15 -20.68
CA SER A 20 9.09 -36.43 -19.81
C SER A 20 8.95 -35.22 -18.87
N PRO A 21 7.75 -34.60 -18.75
CA PRO A 21 7.54 -33.64 -17.69
C PRO A 21 7.84 -34.36 -16.37
N ALA A 22 8.73 -33.79 -15.57
CA ALA A 22 8.95 -34.28 -14.21
C ALA A 22 7.58 -34.31 -13.54
N GLN A 23 7.06 -35.49 -13.28
CA GLN A 23 5.94 -35.67 -12.36
C GLN A 23 6.36 -34.97 -11.07
N SER A 24 5.58 -33.96 -10.67
CA SER A 24 5.66 -33.40 -9.34
C SER A 24 5.58 -34.56 -8.37
N ALA A 25 6.66 -34.84 -7.66
CA ALA A 25 6.60 -35.71 -6.49
C ALA A 25 5.55 -35.04 -5.60
N GLN A 26 4.37 -35.62 -5.50
CA GLN A 26 3.47 -35.36 -4.40
C GLN A 26 4.30 -35.72 -3.17
N ASP A 27 4.61 -34.70 -2.36
CA ASP A 27 5.25 -34.87 -1.06
C ASP A 27 4.31 -35.77 -0.25
N SER A 28 4.67 -37.05 -0.14
CA SER A 28 3.97 -38.05 0.67
C SER A 28 4.33 -37.95 2.15
N ASN A 29 4.76 -36.77 2.61
CA ASN A 29 4.82 -36.49 4.03
C ASN A 29 3.38 -36.36 4.57
N PRO A 30 3.08 -36.94 5.75
CA PRO A 30 1.79 -36.71 6.38
C PRO A 30 1.55 -35.19 6.45
N PRO A 31 0.33 -34.73 6.20
CA PRO A 31 0.04 -33.32 6.17
C PRO A 31 0.50 -32.70 7.51
N HIS A 32 1.44 -31.78 7.44
CA HIS A 32 1.87 -31.01 8.61
C HIS A 32 0.66 -30.32 9.22
N ALA A 33 0.62 -30.24 10.57
CA ALA A 33 -0.41 -29.47 11.24
C ALA A 33 -0.40 -28.02 10.72
N LEU A 34 -1.57 -27.47 10.43
CA LEU A 34 -1.74 -26.08 10.02
C LEU A 34 -1.17 -25.14 11.08
N PHE A 35 -0.81 -23.95 10.68
CA PHE A 35 -0.28 -22.96 11.61
C PHE A 35 -1.39 -22.55 12.62
N GLY A 36 -1.10 -22.69 13.93
CA GLY A 36 -2.09 -22.48 14.99
C GLY A 36 -2.99 -23.67 15.34
N TYR A 37 -2.77 -24.84 14.72
CA TYR A 37 -3.58 -26.04 14.94
C TYR A 37 -2.74 -27.22 15.45
N THR A 38 -3.42 -28.14 16.15
CA THR A 38 -2.88 -29.47 16.44
C THR A 38 -3.09 -30.39 15.22
N PRO A 39 -2.42 -31.55 15.12
CA PRO A 39 -2.69 -32.53 14.08
C PRO A 39 -4.16 -32.98 14.02
N HIS A 40 -4.84 -33.03 15.19
CA HIS A 40 -6.24 -33.42 15.27
C HIS A 40 -7.18 -32.36 14.70
N SER A 41 -7.04 -31.11 15.11
CA SER A 41 -7.90 -29.99 14.63
C SER A 41 -7.64 -29.60 13.17
N THR A 42 -6.42 -29.85 12.67
CA THR A 42 -6.03 -29.61 11.27
C THR A 42 -6.94 -30.27 10.25
N ALA A 43 -7.36 -31.52 10.50
CA ALA A 43 -8.19 -32.26 9.53
C ALA A 43 -9.58 -31.62 9.34
N GLY A 44 -10.20 -31.19 10.45
CA GLY A 44 -11.50 -30.49 10.43
C GLY A 44 -11.42 -29.14 9.69
N GLU A 45 -10.35 -28.39 9.95
CA GLU A 45 -10.11 -27.10 9.31
C GLU A 45 -9.90 -27.24 7.80
N ARG A 46 -9.07 -28.20 7.35
CA ARG A 46 -8.87 -28.45 5.92
C ARG A 46 -10.17 -28.85 5.19
N ASP A 47 -11.04 -29.63 5.84
CA ASP A 47 -12.36 -29.97 5.28
C ASP A 47 -13.28 -28.73 5.18
N LEU A 48 -13.21 -27.84 6.15
CA LEU A 48 -13.97 -26.59 6.15
C LEU A 48 -13.47 -25.63 5.07
N GLU A 49 -12.14 -25.40 5.01
CA GLU A 49 -11.53 -24.58 3.97
C GLU A 49 -11.82 -25.09 2.56
N LYS A 50 -11.75 -26.42 2.36
CA LYS A 50 -12.09 -27.00 1.06
C LYS A 50 -13.54 -26.69 0.66
N LYS A 51 -14.48 -26.84 1.59
CA LYS A 51 -15.90 -26.49 1.33
C LYS A 51 -16.05 -25.02 0.99
N PHE A 52 -15.34 -24.16 1.73
CA PHE A 52 -15.30 -22.72 1.48
C PHE A 52 -14.75 -22.41 0.09
N GLN A 53 -13.56 -22.91 -0.25
CA GLN A 53 -12.89 -22.64 -1.53
C GLN A 53 -13.70 -23.15 -2.74
N ASP A 54 -14.32 -24.33 -2.60
CA ASP A 54 -15.17 -24.92 -3.66
C ASP A 54 -16.47 -24.12 -3.88
N ALA A 55 -16.96 -23.39 -2.87
CA ALA A 55 -18.19 -22.60 -2.91
C ALA A 55 -18.02 -21.18 -3.43
N VAL A 56 -16.78 -20.69 -3.61
CA VAL A 56 -16.48 -19.35 -4.16
C VAL A 56 -16.72 -19.35 -5.67
N VAL A 57 -17.59 -18.45 -6.15
CA VAL A 57 -18.07 -18.38 -7.54
C VAL A 57 -17.65 -17.07 -8.20
N ALA A 58 -16.76 -17.13 -9.20
CA ALA A 58 -16.32 -15.98 -9.99
C ALA A 58 -17.47 -15.17 -10.62
N GLY A 59 -18.57 -15.84 -11.01
CA GLY A 59 -19.75 -15.17 -11.55
C GLY A 59 -20.44 -14.22 -10.58
N ASN A 60 -20.46 -14.54 -9.27
CA ASN A 60 -21.00 -13.66 -8.24
C ASN A 60 -20.09 -12.42 -8.05
N ILE A 61 -18.78 -12.64 -8.06
CA ILE A 61 -17.79 -11.54 -7.97
C ILE A 61 -17.97 -10.58 -9.15
N ARG A 62 -18.10 -11.11 -10.37
CA ARG A 62 -18.39 -10.32 -11.58
C ARG A 62 -19.67 -9.48 -11.44
N GLU A 63 -20.75 -10.04 -10.91
CA GLU A 63 -22.01 -9.31 -10.73
C GLU A 63 -21.92 -8.27 -9.62
N ASN A 64 -21.20 -8.55 -8.53
CA ASN A 64 -20.93 -7.58 -7.48
C ASN A 64 -20.18 -6.37 -8.06
N MET A 65 -19.07 -6.60 -8.79
CA MET A 65 -18.31 -5.51 -9.44
C MET A 65 -19.20 -4.73 -10.42
N ARG A 66 -19.93 -5.41 -11.31
CA ARG A 66 -20.81 -4.75 -12.26
C ARG A 66 -21.85 -3.84 -11.59
N ARG A 67 -22.36 -4.27 -10.40
CA ARG A 67 -23.33 -3.49 -9.62
C ARG A 67 -22.67 -2.32 -8.91
N LEU A 68 -21.53 -2.52 -8.25
CA LEU A 68 -20.92 -1.51 -7.41
C LEU A 68 -20.22 -0.42 -8.22
N SER A 69 -19.59 -0.75 -9.34
CA SER A 69 -18.90 0.19 -10.22
C SER A 69 -19.76 0.74 -11.36
N ALA A 70 -21.08 0.53 -11.33
CA ALA A 70 -21.97 0.94 -12.44
C ALA A 70 -22.07 2.47 -12.63
N ARG A 71 -21.81 3.25 -11.59
CA ARG A 71 -21.89 4.71 -11.56
C ARG A 71 -20.83 5.29 -10.64
N PRO A 72 -20.42 6.56 -10.84
CA PRO A 72 -19.54 7.25 -9.89
C PRO A 72 -20.11 7.24 -8.47
N HIS A 73 -19.25 6.96 -7.48
CA HIS A 73 -19.65 6.79 -6.08
C HIS A 73 -18.62 7.37 -5.10
N SER A 74 -18.31 8.66 -5.30
CA SER A 74 -17.49 9.39 -4.34
C SER A 74 -18.25 9.69 -3.05
N VAL A 75 -17.49 9.91 -1.96
CA VAL A 75 -17.98 10.24 -0.62
C VAL A 75 -19.20 11.17 -0.64
N GLY A 76 -20.26 10.76 0.04
CA GLY A 76 -21.50 11.51 0.20
C GLY A 76 -22.31 11.69 -1.08
N SER A 77 -21.99 10.98 -2.16
CA SER A 77 -22.81 10.93 -3.37
C SER A 77 -24.04 10.01 -3.17
N THR A 78 -25.01 10.16 -4.05
CA THR A 78 -26.22 9.32 -3.96
C THR A 78 -25.93 7.85 -4.21
N TYR A 79 -25.00 7.55 -5.13
CA TYR A 79 -24.70 6.16 -5.47
C TYR A 79 -23.77 5.49 -4.46
N ASP A 80 -22.92 6.24 -3.80
CA ASP A 80 -22.13 5.79 -2.67
C ASP A 80 -23.03 5.29 -1.53
N LYS A 81 -23.99 6.11 -1.10
CA LYS A 81 -25.01 5.69 -0.14
C LYS A 81 -25.81 4.46 -0.60
N ASP A 82 -26.20 4.41 -1.87
CA ASP A 82 -26.94 3.27 -2.45
C ASP A 82 -26.09 1.99 -2.45
N ASN A 83 -24.78 2.11 -2.68
CA ASN A 83 -23.84 1.01 -2.54
C ASN A 83 -23.74 0.52 -1.09
N ALA A 84 -23.57 1.41 -0.12
CA ALA A 84 -23.54 1.07 1.30
C ALA A 84 -24.85 0.36 1.76
N GLU A 85 -26.01 0.89 1.37
CA GLU A 85 -27.31 0.28 1.69
C GLU A 85 -27.49 -1.10 1.00
N TRP A 86 -26.98 -1.27 -0.21
CA TRP A 86 -27.00 -2.55 -0.91
C TRP A 86 -26.06 -3.56 -0.24
N ILE A 87 -24.85 -3.18 0.12
CA ILE A 87 -23.88 -4.02 0.85
C ILE A 87 -24.47 -4.46 2.20
N LEU A 88 -25.05 -3.54 2.95
CA LEU A 88 -25.76 -3.81 4.21
C LEU A 88 -26.85 -4.89 4.02
N ALA A 89 -27.65 -4.76 2.96
CA ALA A 89 -28.72 -5.71 2.67
C ALA A 89 -28.17 -7.09 2.35
N ARG A 90 -27.05 -7.19 1.63
CA ARG A 90 -26.38 -8.48 1.32
C ARG A 90 -25.86 -9.15 2.60
N PHE A 91 -25.15 -8.44 3.47
CA PHE A 91 -24.69 -8.99 4.74
C PHE A 91 -25.84 -9.52 5.60
N LYS A 92 -26.94 -8.78 5.71
CA LYS A 92 -28.13 -9.21 6.44
C LYS A 92 -28.76 -10.46 5.82
N GLU A 93 -28.85 -10.53 4.50
CA GLU A 93 -29.36 -11.71 3.78
C GLU A 93 -28.49 -12.96 4.06
N TRP A 94 -27.18 -12.79 4.17
CA TRP A 94 -26.26 -13.90 4.47
C TRP A 94 -26.23 -14.30 5.94
N GLY A 95 -26.88 -13.52 6.82
CA GLY A 95 -27.08 -13.87 8.23
C GLY A 95 -26.14 -13.17 9.19
N PHE A 96 -25.43 -12.13 8.74
CA PHE A 96 -24.63 -11.27 9.60
C PHE A 96 -25.51 -10.28 10.38
N ASP A 97 -25.10 -9.95 11.60
CA ASP A 97 -25.58 -8.77 12.30
C ASP A 97 -24.86 -7.54 11.73
N ALA A 98 -25.58 -6.79 10.87
CA ALA A 98 -24.97 -5.73 10.09
C ALA A 98 -25.67 -4.39 10.27
N ARG A 99 -24.88 -3.31 10.31
CA ARG A 99 -25.32 -1.93 10.45
C ARG A 99 -24.45 -0.99 9.60
N ILE A 100 -24.95 0.22 9.36
CA ILE A 100 -24.13 1.34 8.90
C ILE A 100 -23.75 2.18 10.11
N GLU A 101 -22.47 2.49 10.26
CA GLU A 101 -21.97 3.53 11.15
C GLU A 101 -21.66 4.79 10.33
N ASN A 102 -22.09 5.94 10.83
CA ASN A 102 -21.96 7.20 10.13
C ASN A 102 -20.96 8.11 10.83
N PHE A 103 -20.12 8.77 10.04
CA PHE A 103 -19.23 9.83 10.46
C PHE A 103 -19.47 11.07 9.61
N ASP A 104 -19.25 12.25 10.18
CA ASP A 104 -19.38 13.52 9.50
C ASP A 104 -17.99 14.10 9.23
N VAL A 105 -17.50 14.05 8.01
CA VAL A 105 -16.11 14.41 7.65
C VAL A 105 -16.02 15.61 6.72
N LEU A 106 -14.92 16.33 6.78
CA LEU A 106 -14.61 17.38 5.80
C LEU A 106 -14.24 16.74 4.46
N PHE A 107 -15.07 16.93 3.43
CA PHE A 107 -14.75 16.48 2.08
C PHE A 107 -14.88 17.61 1.06
N PRO A 108 -13.77 18.23 0.62
CA PRO A 108 -13.80 19.31 -0.34
C PRO A 108 -14.12 18.81 -1.75
N THR A 109 -15.09 19.44 -2.40
CA THR A 109 -15.44 19.18 -3.80
C THR A 109 -15.09 20.37 -4.68
N PRO A 110 -14.71 20.18 -5.96
CA PRO A 110 -14.23 21.28 -6.81
C PRO A 110 -15.35 22.24 -7.17
N LYS A 111 -15.09 23.55 -6.99
CA LYS A 111 -15.99 24.65 -7.35
C LYS A 111 -15.52 25.38 -8.60
N GLU A 112 -14.24 25.71 -8.68
CA GLU A 112 -13.64 26.39 -9.84
C GLU A 112 -12.22 25.88 -10.08
N ARG A 113 -11.88 25.62 -11.33
CA ARG A 113 -10.57 25.13 -11.77
C ARG A 113 -10.17 25.77 -13.07
N ILE A 114 -9.02 26.45 -13.10
CA ILE A 114 -8.46 27.07 -14.29
C ILE A 114 -6.97 26.77 -14.35
N VAL A 115 -6.51 26.33 -15.51
CA VAL A 115 -5.08 26.29 -15.89
C VAL A 115 -4.96 26.93 -17.27
N GLU A 116 -4.22 28.01 -17.34
CA GLU A 116 -4.00 28.75 -18.61
C GLU A 116 -2.53 29.11 -18.76
N LEU A 117 -1.93 28.74 -19.90
CA LEU A 117 -0.69 29.36 -20.35
C LEU A 117 -1.03 30.75 -20.87
N VAL A 118 -0.54 31.81 -20.23
CA VAL A 118 -0.83 33.18 -20.60
C VAL A 118 0.29 33.81 -21.42
N ALA A 119 1.50 33.24 -21.36
CA ALA A 119 2.67 33.61 -22.15
C ALA A 119 3.60 32.41 -22.31
N PRO A 120 4.41 32.28 -23.41
CA PRO A 120 4.48 33.18 -24.57
C PRO A 120 3.31 33.04 -25.57
N THR A 121 2.61 31.91 -25.50
CA THR A 121 1.42 31.61 -26.29
C THR A 121 0.22 31.45 -25.38
N LYS A 122 -0.98 31.65 -25.89
CA LYS A 122 -2.21 31.40 -25.11
C LYS A 122 -2.67 29.95 -25.32
N PHE A 123 -2.83 29.22 -24.20
CA PHE A 123 -3.43 27.89 -24.18
C PHE A 123 -4.27 27.77 -22.91
N ARG A 124 -5.42 27.13 -22.99
CA ARG A 124 -6.26 26.79 -21.83
C ARG A 124 -6.41 25.27 -21.75
N ALA A 125 -6.09 24.73 -20.63
CA ALA A 125 -6.22 23.28 -20.34
C ALA A 125 -7.71 22.89 -20.39
N LYS A 126 -7.99 21.71 -20.90
CA LYS A 126 -9.35 21.15 -20.98
C LYS A 126 -9.90 20.82 -19.60
N LEU A 127 -9.06 20.25 -18.72
CA LEU A 127 -9.41 19.77 -17.39
C LEU A 127 -10.64 18.84 -17.39
N GLN A 128 -10.76 18.05 -18.43
CA GLN A 128 -11.90 17.17 -18.66
C GLN A 128 -11.44 15.91 -19.40
N GLU A 129 -11.92 14.77 -18.98
CA GLU A 129 -11.79 13.50 -19.65
C GLU A 129 -13.02 13.28 -20.54
N PRO A 130 -12.84 12.97 -21.83
CA PRO A 130 -13.98 12.74 -22.73
C PRO A 130 -14.56 11.34 -22.53
N ALA A 131 -15.89 11.23 -22.66
CA ALA A 131 -16.53 9.93 -22.82
C ALA A 131 -16.08 9.25 -24.11
N LEU A 132 -15.82 7.94 -24.05
CA LEU A 132 -15.35 7.14 -25.18
C LEU A 132 -16.50 6.31 -25.77
N SER A 133 -16.68 6.37 -27.09
CA SER A 133 -17.78 5.65 -27.76
C SER A 133 -17.66 4.12 -27.66
N ALA A 134 -16.45 3.59 -27.49
CA ALA A 134 -16.19 2.18 -27.32
C ALA A 134 -16.51 1.71 -25.89
N ASP A 135 -16.57 2.62 -24.94
CA ASP A 135 -16.77 2.36 -23.52
C ASP A 135 -18.07 3.05 -23.05
N PRO A 136 -19.15 2.30 -22.89
CA PRO A 136 -20.46 2.85 -22.50
C PRO A 136 -20.50 3.31 -21.04
N THR A 137 -19.55 2.90 -20.17
CA THR A 137 -19.50 3.29 -18.78
C THR A 137 -18.79 4.63 -18.56
N SER A 138 -17.93 5.07 -19.48
CA SER A 138 -17.23 6.34 -19.42
C SER A 138 -18.12 7.59 -19.60
N ASN A 139 -19.42 7.42 -19.90
CA ASN A 139 -20.32 8.53 -20.18
C ASN A 139 -21.10 9.09 -18.98
N GLN A 140 -20.80 8.66 -17.77
CA GLN A 140 -21.46 9.03 -16.52
C GLN A 140 -21.15 10.47 -16.03
N THR A 141 -21.05 11.44 -16.96
CA THR A 141 -20.54 12.79 -16.71
C THR A 141 -21.38 13.64 -15.75
N ALA A 142 -22.65 13.31 -15.56
CA ALA A 142 -23.54 14.06 -14.65
C ALA A 142 -23.24 13.79 -13.15
N GLU A 143 -22.64 12.65 -12.83
CA GLU A 143 -22.37 12.21 -11.46
C GLU A 143 -20.87 12.23 -11.12
N GLN A 144 -20.02 12.36 -12.13
CA GLN A 144 -18.57 12.40 -11.95
C GLN A 144 -18.14 13.69 -11.24
N LEU A 145 -17.29 13.55 -10.24
CA LEU A 145 -16.47 14.68 -9.82
C LEU A 145 -15.47 15.00 -10.93
N PRO A 146 -15.33 16.29 -11.30
CA PRO A 146 -14.34 16.67 -12.29
C PRO A 146 -12.91 16.40 -11.80
N THR A 147 -11.92 16.48 -12.70
CA THR A 147 -10.51 16.27 -12.37
C THR A 147 -10.03 17.31 -11.35
N TYR A 148 -9.59 16.88 -10.16
CA TYR A 148 -9.09 17.75 -9.10
C TYR A 148 -8.23 16.96 -8.08
N ASN A 149 -7.58 17.70 -7.20
CA ASN A 149 -6.96 17.12 -6.00
C ASN A 149 -7.72 17.58 -4.75
N ALA A 150 -8.27 16.64 -3.98
CA ALA A 150 -8.91 16.96 -2.72
C ALA A 150 -7.88 17.50 -1.72
N TYR A 151 -8.32 18.38 -0.82
CA TYR A 151 -7.51 19.09 0.18
C TYR A 151 -6.41 20.00 -0.40
N SER A 152 -6.52 20.34 -1.69
CA SER A 152 -5.78 21.47 -2.23
C SER A 152 -6.25 22.78 -1.59
N ALA A 153 -5.32 23.64 -1.21
CA ALA A 153 -5.69 25.00 -0.82
C ALA A 153 -6.38 25.74 -1.96
N ASP A 154 -7.33 26.64 -1.63
CA ASP A 154 -7.86 27.59 -2.59
C ASP A 154 -6.80 28.61 -2.98
N GLY A 155 -6.79 29.05 -4.26
CA GLY A 155 -5.86 30.07 -4.73
C GLY A 155 -6.13 30.51 -6.15
N ASP A 156 -5.67 31.74 -6.46
CA ASP A 156 -5.77 32.36 -7.78
C ASP A 156 -4.45 33.10 -8.08
N VAL A 157 -3.54 32.44 -8.81
CA VAL A 157 -2.16 32.89 -8.99
C VAL A 157 -1.72 32.86 -10.44
N THR A 158 -0.90 33.83 -10.84
CA THR A 158 -0.23 33.84 -12.15
C THR A 158 1.26 34.01 -11.96
N ALA A 159 2.04 33.03 -12.40
CA ALA A 159 3.47 32.97 -12.11
C ALA A 159 4.29 32.29 -13.21
N PRO A 160 5.64 32.45 -13.16
CA PRO A 160 6.52 31.61 -13.97
C PRO A 160 6.28 30.12 -13.72
N LEU A 161 6.47 29.30 -14.77
CA LEU A 161 6.39 27.83 -14.67
C LEU A 161 7.79 27.24 -14.58
N VAL A 162 7.98 26.28 -13.66
CA VAL A 162 9.23 25.50 -13.51
C VAL A 162 8.90 24.01 -13.44
N TYR A 163 9.63 23.22 -14.23
CA TYR A 163 9.53 21.75 -14.19
C TYR A 163 10.44 21.19 -13.11
N VAL A 164 9.89 20.35 -12.24
CA VAL A 164 10.60 19.79 -11.07
C VAL A 164 10.49 18.25 -10.99
N ASN A 165 10.59 17.57 -12.12
CA ASN A 165 10.61 16.09 -12.18
C ASN A 165 9.46 15.45 -11.36
N TYR A 166 9.77 14.69 -10.32
CA TYR A 166 8.78 14.11 -9.39
C TYR A 166 8.44 15.03 -8.22
N GLY A 167 9.17 16.13 -8.02
CA GLY A 167 8.96 17.08 -6.93
C GLY A 167 9.35 16.56 -5.55
N ASN A 168 10.31 15.64 -5.49
CA ASN A 168 10.91 15.15 -4.25
C ASN A 168 12.03 16.09 -3.79
N ARG A 169 12.52 15.93 -2.57
CA ARG A 169 13.60 16.78 -2.00
C ARG A 169 14.85 16.79 -2.88
N GLU A 170 15.25 15.63 -3.39
CA GLU A 170 16.43 15.48 -4.25
C GLU A 170 16.30 16.25 -5.56
N ASP A 171 15.08 16.39 -6.09
CA ASP A 171 14.82 17.17 -7.29
C ASP A 171 15.05 18.67 -7.06
N TYR A 172 14.70 19.19 -5.88
CA TYR A 172 14.98 20.59 -5.51
C TYR A 172 16.46 20.82 -5.22
N GLU A 173 17.16 19.87 -4.62
CA GLU A 173 18.62 19.94 -4.47
C GLU A 173 19.32 20.02 -5.85
N GLU A 174 18.82 19.29 -6.86
CA GLU A 174 19.33 19.38 -8.23
C GLU A 174 19.05 20.74 -8.88
N LEU A 175 17.86 21.34 -8.64
CA LEU A 175 17.55 22.70 -9.09
C LEU A 175 18.50 23.73 -8.44
N ASP A 176 18.80 23.60 -7.18
CA ASP A 176 19.74 24.47 -6.47
C ASP A 176 21.15 24.39 -7.09
N ARG A 177 21.61 23.18 -7.46
CA ARG A 177 22.88 22.98 -8.21
C ARG A 177 22.87 23.64 -9.60
N MET A 178 21.71 23.72 -10.24
CA MET A 178 21.52 24.42 -11.52
C MET A 178 21.36 25.93 -11.33
N GLY A 179 21.29 26.45 -10.11
CA GLY A 179 21.02 27.86 -9.81
C GLY A 179 19.60 28.27 -10.12
N ILE A 180 18.63 27.35 -10.11
CA ILE A 180 17.22 27.59 -10.43
C ILE A 180 16.39 27.60 -9.14
N SER A 181 15.70 28.70 -8.89
CA SER A 181 14.77 28.84 -7.76
C SER A 181 13.33 28.71 -8.22
N VAL A 182 12.51 28.02 -7.42
CA VAL A 182 11.05 27.93 -7.60
C VAL A 182 10.29 28.97 -6.78
N LYS A 183 10.97 29.81 -6.02
CA LYS A 183 10.33 30.82 -5.16
C LYS A 183 9.45 31.76 -5.98
N GLY A 184 8.16 31.82 -5.65
CA GLY A 184 7.16 32.61 -6.35
C GLY A 184 6.77 32.05 -7.73
N ALA A 185 7.14 30.81 -8.06
CA ALA A 185 6.76 30.12 -9.28
C ALA A 185 5.60 29.14 -9.05
N ILE A 186 4.96 28.72 -10.12
CA ILE A 186 4.15 27.49 -10.17
C ILE A 186 5.08 26.36 -10.61
N VAL A 187 5.05 25.23 -9.91
CA VAL A 187 5.80 24.04 -10.33
C VAL A 187 4.90 23.08 -11.10
N ILE A 188 5.48 22.36 -12.07
CA ILE A 188 4.85 21.23 -12.74
C ILE A 188 5.66 19.97 -12.49
N THR A 189 5.00 18.92 -12.00
CA THR A 189 5.62 17.65 -11.57
C THR A 189 4.93 16.46 -12.21
N ARG A 190 5.64 15.32 -12.25
CA ARG A 190 5.08 14.02 -12.67
C ARG A 190 4.51 13.27 -11.48
N TYR A 191 3.44 12.48 -11.69
CA TYR A 191 3.06 11.41 -10.76
C TYR A 191 4.16 10.35 -10.65
N GLY A 192 4.16 9.61 -9.55
CA GLY A 192 5.17 8.58 -9.23
C GLY A 192 6.17 9.04 -8.18
N SER A 193 7.03 8.11 -7.76
CA SER A 193 8.07 8.32 -6.75
C SER A 193 7.55 8.77 -5.37
N GLY A 194 6.44 8.17 -4.91
CA GLY A 194 5.85 8.43 -3.60
C GLY A 194 4.48 9.09 -3.64
N TRP A 195 3.98 9.43 -2.45
CA TRP A 195 2.67 10.05 -2.25
C TRP A 195 2.54 11.40 -2.96
N ARG A 196 1.38 11.61 -3.59
CA ARG A 196 1.15 12.83 -4.38
C ARG A 196 1.14 14.11 -3.54
N GLY A 197 0.74 14.04 -2.28
CA GLY A 197 0.73 15.18 -1.34
C GLY A 197 2.12 15.71 -0.98
N ILE A 198 3.17 14.91 -1.11
CA ILE A 198 4.56 15.34 -0.90
C ILE A 198 4.98 16.40 -1.94
N LYS A 199 4.47 16.33 -3.16
CA LYS A 199 4.84 17.25 -4.23
C LYS A 199 4.49 18.71 -3.92
N PRO A 200 3.25 19.07 -3.56
CA PRO A 200 2.93 20.43 -3.13
C PRO A 200 3.54 20.79 -1.77
N LYS A 201 3.74 19.84 -0.85
CA LYS A 201 4.42 20.07 0.43
C LYS A 201 5.83 20.60 0.19
N VAL A 202 6.67 19.83 -0.50
CA VAL A 202 8.06 20.21 -0.79
C VAL A 202 8.13 21.46 -1.66
N ALA A 203 7.22 21.63 -2.64
CA ALA A 203 7.13 22.83 -3.44
C ALA A 203 6.90 24.09 -2.57
N ALA A 204 5.96 24.03 -1.61
CA ALA A 204 5.65 25.11 -0.71
C ALA A 204 6.83 25.42 0.23
N GLU A 205 7.54 24.40 0.75
CA GLU A 205 8.76 24.53 1.55
C GLU A 205 9.86 25.31 0.80
N HIS A 206 9.97 25.13 -0.53
CA HIS A 206 10.88 25.88 -1.41
C HIS A 206 10.30 27.21 -1.93
N GLY A 207 9.12 27.61 -1.45
CA GLY A 207 8.50 28.91 -1.73
C GLY A 207 7.75 28.99 -3.06
N ALA A 208 7.41 27.86 -3.68
CA ALA A 208 6.46 27.83 -4.81
C ALA A 208 5.06 28.27 -4.35
N ILE A 209 4.26 28.83 -5.26
CA ILE A 209 2.93 29.37 -4.96
C ILE A 209 1.79 28.61 -5.67
N GLY A 210 2.11 27.51 -6.35
CA GLY A 210 1.15 26.61 -7.00
C GLY A 210 1.86 25.34 -7.52
N CYS A 211 1.10 24.26 -7.67
CA CYS A 211 1.60 22.97 -8.14
C CYS A 211 0.64 22.37 -9.16
N LEU A 212 1.18 21.91 -10.29
CA LEU A 212 0.49 21.09 -11.28
C LEU A 212 1.10 19.68 -11.25
N ILE A 213 0.26 18.65 -11.29
CA ILE A 213 0.72 17.26 -11.31
C ILE A 213 0.15 16.57 -12.54
N TYR A 214 0.97 15.82 -13.30
CA TYR A 214 0.50 15.09 -14.47
C TYR A 214 1.05 13.65 -14.51
N SER A 215 0.26 12.72 -15.10
CA SER A 215 0.75 11.39 -15.44
C SER A 215 1.59 11.48 -16.71
N ASP A 216 2.88 11.19 -16.62
CA ASP A 216 3.76 11.17 -17.80
C ASP A 216 3.58 9.82 -18.53
N PRO A 217 3.42 9.81 -19.87
CA PRO A 217 3.17 8.57 -20.62
C PRO A 217 4.34 7.57 -20.57
N ARG A 218 5.51 7.97 -20.06
CA ARG A 218 6.61 7.04 -19.77
C ARG A 218 6.34 6.17 -18.54
N GLY A 219 5.56 6.66 -17.58
CA GLY A 219 5.17 5.92 -16.39
C GLY A 219 3.79 5.29 -16.50
N ASP A 220 2.89 5.95 -17.26
CA ASP A 220 1.47 5.59 -17.33
C ASP A 220 0.87 6.11 -18.66
N GLY A 221 1.03 5.37 -19.75
CA GLY A 221 0.54 5.71 -21.07
C GLY A 221 1.25 4.97 -22.20
N PHE A 222 1.21 5.52 -23.40
CA PHE A 222 1.64 4.92 -24.69
C PHE A 222 3.08 4.37 -24.71
N PHE A 223 3.89 4.71 -23.75
CA PHE A 223 5.27 4.19 -23.68
C PHE A 223 5.32 2.69 -23.34
N HIS A 224 4.27 2.17 -22.72
CA HIS A 224 4.14 0.78 -22.30
C HIS A 224 3.30 -0.08 -23.26
N GLY A 225 2.42 0.55 -24.05
CA GLY A 225 1.50 -0.13 -24.94
C GLY A 225 0.48 0.84 -25.53
N ASP A 226 -0.53 0.30 -26.19
CA ASP A 226 -1.57 1.10 -26.80
C ASP A 226 -2.45 1.79 -25.72
N ASP A 227 -2.80 3.05 -26.01
CA ASP A 227 -3.71 3.84 -25.17
C ASP A 227 -5.14 3.30 -25.24
N TYR A 228 -5.87 3.46 -24.14
CA TYR A 228 -7.29 3.15 -24.04
C TYR A 228 -8.12 4.02 -25.01
N PRO A 229 -9.11 3.44 -25.73
CA PRO A 229 -9.66 2.09 -25.58
C PRO A 229 -9.05 1.03 -26.52
N THR A 230 -7.99 1.31 -27.25
CA THR A 230 -7.33 0.33 -28.14
C THR A 230 -6.48 -0.65 -27.34
N GLY A 231 -5.80 -0.19 -26.33
CA GLY A 231 -5.11 -0.94 -25.28
C GLY A 231 -5.56 -0.48 -23.90
N GLY A 232 -4.90 -0.95 -22.85
CA GLY A 232 -5.32 -0.66 -21.46
C GLY A 232 -4.65 0.54 -20.82
N TRP A 233 -3.70 1.21 -21.50
CA TRP A 233 -2.91 2.29 -20.90
C TRP A 233 -3.63 3.64 -20.95
N ARG A 234 -3.28 4.53 -20.01
CA ARG A 234 -3.92 5.84 -19.85
C ARG A 234 -3.89 6.66 -21.15
N PRO A 235 -5.07 7.11 -21.64
CA PRO A 235 -5.15 7.91 -22.85
C PRO A 235 -4.68 9.37 -22.61
N PRO A 236 -4.40 10.13 -23.70
CA PRO A 236 -3.88 11.50 -23.61
C PRO A 236 -4.66 12.47 -22.71
N ASP A 237 -5.96 12.32 -22.65
CA ASP A 237 -6.84 13.16 -21.84
C ASP A 237 -7.19 12.55 -20.46
N GLY A 238 -6.70 11.35 -20.15
CA GLY A 238 -6.89 10.69 -18.84
C GLY A 238 -6.17 11.43 -17.73
N VAL A 239 -6.82 11.58 -16.57
CA VAL A 239 -6.30 12.33 -15.42
C VAL A 239 -6.38 11.49 -14.15
N GLN A 240 -5.28 11.39 -13.42
CA GLN A 240 -5.28 10.83 -12.08
C GLN A 240 -5.81 11.90 -11.09
N ARG A 241 -7.00 11.68 -10.53
CA ARG A 241 -7.49 12.42 -9.36
C ARG A 241 -6.70 12.04 -8.12
N GLY A 242 -7.10 12.52 -6.98
CA GLY A 242 -6.60 12.03 -5.71
C GLY A 242 -6.47 13.11 -4.65
N SER A 243 -6.34 12.67 -3.40
CA SER A 243 -6.03 13.53 -2.27
C SER A 243 -4.58 14.00 -2.31
N VAL A 244 -4.34 15.24 -1.91
CA VAL A 244 -2.99 15.80 -1.69
C VAL A 244 -2.79 16.16 -0.22
N MET A 245 -3.50 15.48 0.70
CA MET A 245 -3.26 15.64 2.13
C MET A 245 -1.78 15.49 2.48
N ASP A 246 -1.33 16.29 3.45
CA ASP A 246 -0.01 16.10 4.05
C ASP A 246 -0.01 14.86 4.95
N THR A 247 1.15 14.30 5.22
CA THR A 247 1.37 13.05 5.95
C THR A 247 1.46 13.21 7.47
N ASP A 248 0.95 14.31 8.03
CA ASP A 248 0.95 14.54 9.49
C ASP A 248 0.04 13.54 10.23
N TYR A 249 -1.11 13.22 9.67
CA TYR A 249 -2.10 12.21 10.11
C TYR A 249 -3.09 11.89 8.98
N PRO A 250 -3.66 10.68 8.93
CA PRO A 250 -4.79 10.35 8.05
C PRO A 250 -6.13 10.69 8.73
N GLY A 251 -7.25 10.41 8.08
CA GLY A 251 -8.60 10.65 8.59
C GLY A 251 -9.08 12.10 8.40
N ASP A 252 -10.17 12.46 9.08
CA ASP A 252 -10.76 13.79 8.94
C ASP A 252 -9.76 14.89 9.38
N PRO A 253 -9.42 15.84 8.50
CA PRO A 253 -8.52 16.93 8.85
C PRO A 253 -8.90 17.74 10.09
N LEU A 254 -10.18 17.70 10.46
CA LEU A 254 -10.72 18.52 11.58
C LEU A 254 -10.80 17.77 12.90
N THR A 255 -10.65 16.44 12.94
CA THR A 255 -10.81 15.63 14.17
C THR A 255 -9.63 14.68 14.44
N PRO A 256 -8.34 15.07 14.26
CA PRO A 256 -7.22 14.15 14.39
C PRO A 256 -7.17 13.45 15.76
N GLY A 257 -7.18 12.12 15.77
CA GLY A 257 -7.10 11.29 16.96
C GLY A 257 -8.43 11.10 17.72
N VAL A 258 -9.54 11.56 17.15
CA VAL A 258 -10.89 11.46 17.75
C VAL A 258 -11.90 11.25 16.63
N GLY A 259 -12.68 10.19 16.67
CA GLY A 259 -13.67 9.92 15.63
C GLY A 259 -14.63 11.10 15.36
N ALA A 260 -14.90 11.36 14.08
CA ALA A 260 -15.76 12.44 13.57
C ALA A 260 -17.26 12.18 13.81
N VAL A 261 -17.60 11.76 15.04
CA VAL A 261 -18.98 11.51 15.46
C VAL A 261 -19.76 12.81 15.70
N PRO A 262 -21.10 12.79 15.72
CA PRO A 262 -21.90 13.96 16.05
C PRO A 262 -21.50 14.57 17.40
N GLY A 263 -21.13 15.88 17.38
CA GLY A 263 -20.69 16.61 18.57
C GLY A 263 -19.19 16.53 18.87
N ALA A 264 -18.39 15.86 18.07
CA ALA A 264 -16.94 15.87 18.16
C ALA A 264 -16.39 17.31 18.03
N LYS A 265 -15.36 17.61 18.83
CA LYS A 265 -14.68 18.91 18.74
C LYS A 265 -13.83 18.97 17.49
N ARG A 266 -14.09 19.93 16.61
CA ARG A 266 -13.40 20.11 15.34
C ARG A 266 -12.41 21.27 15.39
N LEU A 267 -11.33 21.12 14.65
CA LEU A 267 -10.42 22.22 14.33
C LEU A 267 -11.08 23.20 13.35
N ASP A 268 -10.63 24.44 13.32
CA ASP A 268 -10.89 25.31 12.17
C ASP A 268 -10.09 24.82 10.96
N ILE A 269 -10.63 24.95 9.74
CA ILE A 269 -9.96 24.52 8.50
C ILE A 269 -8.53 25.09 8.39
N LYS A 270 -8.34 26.35 8.79
CA LYS A 270 -7.01 27.02 8.76
C LYS A 270 -5.98 26.39 9.71
N ASP A 271 -6.43 25.63 10.72
CA ASP A 271 -5.58 24.99 11.73
C ASP A 271 -5.33 23.51 11.41
N ALA A 272 -6.02 22.96 10.40
CA ALA A 272 -5.82 21.61 9.89
C ALA A 272 -4.46 21.51 9.17
N LYS A 273 -3.55 20.67 9.69
CA LYS A 273 -2.18 20.57 9.18
C LYS A 273 -2.09 19.85 7.85
N THR A 274 -3.03 18.95 7.59
CA THR A 274 -3.02 18.08 6.41
C THR A 274 -3.55 18.74 5.14
N ILE A 275 -4.15 19.94 5.23
CA ILE A 275 -4.54 20.72 4.06
C ILE A 275 -3.30 21.43 3.48
N THR A 276 -3.10 21.33 2.16
CA THR A 276 -1.93 21.93 1.49
C THR A 276 -1.89 23.46 1.64
N LYS A 277 -0.69 24.04 1.51
CA LYS A 277 -0.48 25.50 1.67
C LYS A 277 -0.58 26.28 0.37
N ILE A 278 -0.60 25.57 -0.78
CA ILE A 278 -0.64 26.16 -2.12
C ILE A 278 -1.71 25.43 -2.95
N PRO A 279 -2.30 26.11 -3.97
CA PRO A 279 -3.23 25.48 -4.89
C PRO A 279 -2.55 24.38 -5.71
N VAL A 280 -3.24 23.22 -5.83
CA VAL A 280 -2.78 22.04 -6.54
C VAL A 280 -3.85 21.57 -7.52
N LEU A 281 -3.45 21.20 -8.74
CA LEU A 281 -4.38 20.64 -9.71
C LEU A 281 -3.74 19.53 -10.55
N PRO A 282 -4.42 18.37 -10.73
CA PRO A 282 -3.97 17.34 -11.65
C PRO A 282 -4.40 17.69 -13.06
N ILE A 283 -3.54 17.43 -14.04
CA ILE A 283 -3.82 17.63 -15.46
C ILE A 283 -3.43 16.39 -16.26
N SER A 284 -4.06 16.22 -17.42
CA SER A 284 -3.69 15.19 -18.38
C SER A 284 -2.34 15.47 -19.02
N TYR A 285 -1.70 14.45 -19.62
CA TYR A 285 -0.47 14.73 -20.37
C TYR A 285 -0.72 15.49 -21.67
N SER A 286 -1.93 15.47 -22.24
CA SER A 286 -2.29 16.32 -23.35
C SER A 286 -2.38 17.81 -22.97
N ASP A 287 -2.84 18.12 -21.74
CA ASP A 287 -2.83 19.46 -21.18
C ASP A 287 -1.43 19.90 -20.70
N ALA A 288 -0.61 18.97 -20.19
CA ALA A 288 0.75 19.25 -19.74
C ALA A 288 1.72 19.54 -20.89
N GLN A 289 1.56 18.88 -22.04
CA GLN A 289 2.49 19.00 -23.16
C GLN A 289 2.66 20.44 -23.67
N PRO A 290 1.62 21.26 -23.91
CA PRO A 290 1.80 22.64 -24.30
C PRO A 290 2.50 23.51 -23.25
N LEU A 291 2.26 23.24 -21.95
CA LEU A 291 2.89 23.93 -20.84
C LEU A 291 4.40 23.63 -20.78
N LEU A 292 4.76 22.34 -20.87
CA LEU A 292 6.15 21.88 -20.86
C LEU A 292 6.92 22.31 -22.13
N ALA A 293 6.26 22.28 -23.28
CA ALA A 293 6.85 22.75 -24.55
C ALA A 293 7.14 24.26 -24.57
N ALA A 294 6.44 25.06 -23.76
CA ALA A 294 6.68 26.50 -23.62
C ALA A 294 7.87 26.83 -22.72
N LEU A 295 8.39 25.88 -21.96
CA LEU A 295 9.53 26.08 -21.09
C LEU A 295 10.80 26.32 -21.88
N GLN A 296 11.68 27.13 -21.32
CA GLN A 296 12.99 27.50 -21.84
C GLN A 296 14.08 27.24 -20.78
N GLY A 297 15.27 27.77 -20.97
CA GLY A 297 16.38 27.60 -20.05
C GLY A 297 17.08 26.27 -20.23
N PRO A 298 17.72 25.71 -19.18
CA PRO A 298 18.47 24.46 -19.29
C PRO A 298 17.59 23.29 -19.75
N VAL A 299 18.18 22.40 -20.56
CA VAL A 299 17.56 21.11 -20.86
C VAL A 299 17.60 20.25 -19.60
N ALA A 300 16.49 19.60 -19.31
CA ALA A 300 16.35 18.74 -18.15
C ALA A 300 17.38 17.57 -18.18
N PRO A 301 17.91 17.14 -17.03
CA PRO A 301 18.72 15.94 -16.92
C PRO A 301 18.06 14.74 -17.61
N GLU A 302 18.85 13.80 -18.11
CA GLU A 302 18.32 12.65 -18.83
C GLU A 302 17.30 11.86 -18.00
N ALA A 303 17.58 11.66 -16.72
CA ALA A 303 16.69 10.95 -15.78
C ALA A 303 15.36 11.67 -15.55
N TRP A 304 15.28 12.99 -15.83
CA TRP A 304 14.06 13.78 -15.65
C TRP A 304 13.18 13.79 -16.91
N ARG A 305 13.68 13.29 -18.06
CA ARG A 305 12.92 13.32 -19.31
C ARG A 305 11.85 12.24 -19.30
N GLY A 306 10.62 12.65 -19.58
CA GLY A 306 9.48 11.78 -19.69
C GLY A 306 9.28 11.17 -21.08
N GLY A 307 8.05 10.77 -21.38
CA GLY A 307 7.65 10.14 -22.66
C GLY A 307 7.06 11.10 -23.68
N LEU A 308 6.82 12.40 -23.35
CA LEU A 308 6.27 13.35 -24.30
C LEU A 308 7.26 13.66 -25.42
N GLN A 309 6.73 13.89 -26.63
CA GLN A 309 7.56 14.20 -27.82
C GLN A 309 7.98 15.69 -27.87
N ILE A 310 8.70 16.12 -26.84
CA ILE A 310 9.22 17.47 -26.67
C ILE A 310 10.68 17.44 -26.19
N THR A 311 11.38 18.57 -26.28
CA THR A 311 12.58 18.79 -25.49
C THR A 311 12.18 19.28 -24.11
N TYR A 312 12.48 18.50 -23.07
CA TYR A 312 12.19 18.92 -21.69
C TYR A 312 13.17 19.99 -21.25
N HIS A 313 12.66 21.18 -20.93
CA HIS A 313 13.38 22.29 -20.33
C HIS A 313 12.91 22.51 -18.89
N ILE A 314 13.81 22.99 -18.04
CA ILE A 314 13.49 23.24 -16.62
C ILE A 314 12.63 24.53 -16.46
N GLY A 315 12.88 25.55 -17.29
CA GLY A 315 12.31 26.86 -17.10
C GLY A 315 13.20 27.78 -16.22
N PRO A 316 12.65 28.90 -15.69
CA PRO A 316 11.29 29.40 -15.96
C PRO A 316 11.08 30.04 -17.32
N GLY A 317 12.10 30.60 -17.99
CA GLY A 317 11.97 31.28 -19.28
C GLY A 317 10.86 32.35 -19.28
N THR A 318 10.13 32.45 -20.41
CA THR A 318 9.00 33.38 -20.59
C THR A 318 7.65 32.76 -20.25
N ALA A 319 7.60 31.45 -19.98
CA ALA A 319 6.36 30.75 -19.67
C ALA A 319 5.70 31.33 -18.41
N ARG A 320 4.41 31.68 -18.51
CA ARG A 320 3.59 32.15 -17.40
C ARG A 320 2.30 31.36 -17.39
N VAL A 321 1.94 30.84 -16.25
CA VAL A 321 0.71 30.06 -16.05
C VAL A 321 -0.19 30.76 -15.04
N HIS A 322 -1.48 30.85 -15.36
CA HIS A 322 -2.54 31.20 -14.45
C HIS A 322 -3.15 29.90 -13.90
N LEU A 323 -3.12 29.72 -12.60
CA LEU A 323 -3.70 28.61 -11.86
C LEU A 323 -4.74 29.14 -10.89
N LYS A 324 -6.00 28.66 -11.01
CA LYS A 324 -7.06 28.95 -10.04
C LYS A 324 -7.70 27.66 -9.56
N VAL A 325 -7.79 27.52 -8.26
CA VAL A 325 -8.47 26.43 -7.57
C VAL A 325 -9.37 27.02 -6.50
N ALA A 326 -10.65 26.63 -6.50
CA ALA A 326 -11.57 26.93 -5.42
C ALA A 326 -12.43 25.69 -5.16
N SER A 327 -12.67 25.38 -3.89
CA SER A 327 -13.42 24.23 -3.44
C SER A 327 -14.64 24.61 -2.63
N ASN A 328 -15.63 23.75 -2.60
CA ASN A 328 -16.68 23.74 -1.59
C ASN A 328 -16.16 22.90 -0.41
N TRP A 329 -16.00 23.54 0.73
CA TRP A 329 -15.48 22.93 1.96
C TRP A 329 -16.63 22.44 2.83
N ASP A 330 -17.30 21.37 2.38
CA ASP A 330 -18.50 20.83 3.03
C ASP A 330 -18.16 19.68 3.95
N ILE A 331 -18.93 19.54 5.03
CA ILE A 331 -19.02 18.31 5.82
C ILE A 331 -19.94 17.34 5.09
N LYS A 332 -19.49 16.10 4.89
CA LYS A 332 -20.22 15.02 4.23
C LYS A 332 -20.36 13.82 5.16
N PRO A 333 -21.47 13.10 5.07
CA PRO A 333 -21.63 11.84 5.80
C PRO A 333 -20.82 10.73 5.11
N LEU A 334 -20.20 9.86 5.92
CA LEU A 334 -19.68 8.55 5.54
C LEU A 334 -20.65 7.43 5.93
N TYR A 335 -20.58 6.32 5.24
CA TYR A 335 -21.47 5.16 5.41
C TYR A 335 -20.67 3.86 5.55
N ASP A 336 -19.94 3.69 6.65
CA ASP A 336 -19.19 2.46 6.92
C ASP A 336 -20.16 1.30 7.22
N VAL A 337 -20.05 0.20 6.46
CA VAL A 337 -20.88 -0.98 6.68
C VAL A 337 -20.12 -2.00 7.52
N ILE A 338 -20.60 -2.23 8.73
CA ILE A 338 -20.01 -3.16 9.69
C ILE A 338 -20.91 -4.38 9.85
N ALA A 339 -20.37 -5.57 9.57
CA ALA A 339 -21.13 -6.82 9.58
C ALA A 339 -20.43 -7.88 10.44
N THR A 340 -21.11 -8.35 11.46
CA THR A 340 -20.57 -9.25 12.50
C THR A 340 -21.15 -10.65 12.38
N LEU A 341 -20.29 -11.65 12.31
CA LEU A 341 -20.62 -13.06 12.50
C LEU A 341 -20.06 -13.50 13.86
N LYS A 342 -20.95 -13.65 14.83
CA LYS A 342 -20.56 -13.88 16.22
C LYS A 342 -19.95 -15.26 16.42
N GLY A 343 -18.78 -15.32 17.03
CA GLY A 343 -18.10 -16.56 17.41
C GLY A 343 -18.54 -17.12 18.75
N SER A 344 -18.08 -18.35 19.06
CA SER A 344 -18.27 -18.97 20.37
C SER A 344 -17.41 -18.31 21.47
N ASP A 345 -16.27 -17.69 21.09
CA ASP A 345 -15.48 -16.76 21.91
C ASP A 345 -15.69 -15.34 21.36
N PRO A 346 -16.63 -14.58 21.91
CA PRO A 346 -16.98 -13.26 21.41
C PRO A 346 -15.91 -12.18 21.73
N ASP A 347 -14.96 -12.48 22.59
CA ASP A 347 -13.96 -11.54 23.09
C ASP A 347 -12.71 -11.48 22.18
N GLN A 348 -12.64 -12.26 21.11
CA GLN A 348 -11.57 -12.21 20.11
C GLN A 348 -12.15 -11.97 18.72
N TRP A 349 -11.62 -10.95 18.01
CA TRP A 349 -12.15 -10.48 16.74
C TRP A 349 -11.14 -10.65 15.61
N VAL A 350 -11.58 -11.25 14.51
CA VAL A 350 -10.89 -11.26 13.22
C VAL A 350 -11.59 -10.24 12.34
N ILE A 351 -10.89 -9.20 11.92
CA ILE A 351 -11.48 -8.09 11.16
C ILE A 351 -10.98 -8.17 9.71
N ARG A 352 -11.90 -8.07 8.77
CA ARG A 352 -11.66 -8.10 7.33
C ARG A 352 -12.28 -6.87 6.69
N GLY A 353 -11.50 -6.09 5.95
CA GLY A 353 -11.99 -4.85 5.36
C GLY A 353 -11.54 -4.59 3.94
N ASN A 354 -12.31 -3.76 3.26
CA ASN A 354 -12.05 -3.15 1.97
C ASN A 354 -12.92 -1.89 1.85
N HIS A 355 -12.48 -0.89 1.12
CA HIS A 355 -13.34 0.27 0.91
C HIS A 355 -14.32 0.10 -0.26
N HIS A 356 -15.33 0.96 -0.32
CA HIS A 356 -16.36 0.92 -1.35
C HIS A 356 -16.63 2.27 -2.02
N ASP A 357 -16.04 3.36 -1.52
CA ASP A 357 -16.01 4.64 -2.22
C ASP A 357 -14.96 4.64 -3.34
N ALA A 358 -15.09 5.52 -4.31
CA ALA A 358 -14.13 5.67 -5.40
C ALA A 358 -14.07 7.11 -5.91
N TRP A 359 -12.97 7.49 -6.54
CA TRP A 359 -12.89 8.80 -7.21
C TRP A 359 -13.91 8.94 -8.34
N VAL A 360 -14.21 7.85 -9.03
CA VAL A 360 -15.21 7.79 -10.10
C VAL A 360 -15.98 6.48 -10.03
N ASN A 361 -15.82 5.58 -11.03
CA ASN A 361 -16.51 4.28 -11.07
C ASN A 361 -15.77 3.18 -10.29
N GLY A 362 -14.46 3.25 -10.17
CA GLY A 362 -13.67 2.44 -9.25
C GLY A 362 -13.76 0.94 -9.45
N ALA A 363 -13.75 0.44 -10.70
CA ALA A 363 -13.87 -0.99 -10.94
C ALA A 363 -12.61 -1.76 -10.50
N ASP A 364 -11.42 -1.19 -10.72
CA ASP A 364 -10.17 -1.68 -10.18
C ASP A 364 -10.00 -1.24 -8.74
N ASP A 365 -10.04 0.06 -8.52
CA ASP A 365 -9.84 0.71 -7.24
C ASP A 365 -11.14 1.35 -6.72
N PRO A 366 -11.83 0.68 -5.72
CA PRO A 366 -11.46 -0.53 -4.96
C PRO A 366 -12.33 -1.77 -5.22
N ILE A 367 -13.24 -1.73 -6.20
CA ILE A 367 -14.30 -2.73 -6.29
C ILE A 367 -13.75 -4.12 -6.67
N SER A 368 -12.53 -4.19 -7.23
CA SER A 368 -11.84 -5.46 -7.48
C SER A 368 -11.47 -6.19 -6.18
N GLY A 369 -11.22 -5.49 -5.07
CA GLY A 369 -11.03 -6.10 -3.75
C GLY A 369 -12.33 -6.26 -2.96
N GLN A 370 -13.27 -5.29 -3.09
CA GLN A 370 -14.56 -5.32 -2.41
C GLN A 370 -15.47 -6.47 -2.90
N SER A 371 -15.47 -6.75 -4.21
CA SER A 371 -16.32 -7.80 -4.79
C SER A 371 -15.95 -9.21 -4.34
N PRO A 372 -14.66 -9.61 -4.29
CA PRO A 372 -14.22 -10.86 -3.67
C PRO A 372 -14.56 -10.95 -2.19
N MET A 373 -14.40 -9.87 -1.41
CA MET A 373 -14.75 -9.83 0.01
C MET A 373 -16.24 -10.11 0.25
N LEU A 374 -17.11 -9.60 -0.60
CA LEU A 374 -18.55 -9.89 -0.51
C LEU A 374 -18.87 -11.36 -0.83
N GLU A 375 -18.19 -11.96 -1.81
CA GLU A 375 -18.37 -13.38 -2.14
C GLU A 375 -17.82 -14.27 -1.01
N GLU A 376 -16.70 -13.91 -0.42
CA GLU A 376 -16.12 -14.52 0.77
C GLU A 376 -17.13 -14.55 1.91
N ALA A 377 -17.72 -13.39 2.25
CA ALA A 377 -18.72 -13.26 3.29
C ALA A 377 -20.00 -14.06 2.99
N ARG A 378 -20.45 -14.08 1.73
CA ARG A 378 -21.59 -14.91 1.31
C ARG A 378 -21.37 -16.38 1.65
N VAL A 379 -20.20 -16.91 1.28
CA VAL A 379 -19.87 -18.32 1.53
C VAL A 379 -19.79 -18.62 3.03
N LEU A 380 -19.16 -17.76 3.83
CA LEU A 380 -19.10 -17.93 5.29
C LEU A 380 -20.49 -17.89 5.92
N GLY A 381 -21.36 -16.99 5.46
CA GLY A 381 -22.77 -16.94 5.89
C GLY A 381 -23.55 -18.22 5.56
N GLU A 382 -23.29 -18.82 4.40
CA GLU A 382 -23.89 -20.12 4.02
C GLU A 382 -23.37 -21.28 4.88
N LEU A 383 -22.07 -21.32 5.15
CA LEU A 383 -21.48 -22.32 6.06
C LEU A 383 -22.06 -22.18 7.47
N HIS A 384 -22.24 -20.95 7.95
CA HIS A 384 -22.87 -20.68 9.24
C HIS A 384 -24.32 -21.19 9.28
N LYS A 385 -25.12 -20.94 8.25
CA LYS A 385 -26.49 -21.47 8.12
C LYS A 385 -26.54 -22.99 8.09
N GLN A 386 -25.45 -23.65 7.63
CA GLN A 386 -25.29 -25.10 7.62
C GLN A 386 -24.81 -25.67 8.97
N GLY A 387 -24.59 -24.82 9.98
CA GLY A 387 -24.27 -25.21 11.36
C GLY A 387 -22.83 -24.97 11.79
N TRP A 388 -21.96 -24.41 10.91
CA TRP A 388 -20.64 -23.96 11.34
C TRP A 388 -20.76 -22.66 12.17
N THR A 389 -20.00 -22.59 13.24
CA THR A 389 -19.86 -21.38 14.05
C THR A 389 -18.39 -21.16 14.32
N PRO A 390 -17.80 -20.00 13.95
CA PRO A 390 -16.39 -19.73 14.20
C PRO A 390 -16.09 -19.70 15.71
N LYS A 391 -14.87 -20.02 16.11
CA LYS A 391 -14.46 -19.82 17.50
C LYS A 391 -14.40 -18.32 17.82
N ARG A 392 -13.76 -17.51 16.96
CA ARG A 392 -13.64 -16.07 17.12
C ARG A 392 -14.68 -15.33 16.30
N THR A 393 -15.12 -14.19 16.80
CA THR A 393 -16.05 -13.32 16.05
C THR A 393 -15.36 -12.79 14.80
N ILE A 394 -16.03 -12.88 13.66
CA ILE A 394 -15.57 -12.33 12.39
C ILE A 394 -16.32 -11.03 12.13
N ILE A 395 -15.60 -9.96 11.81
CA ILE A 395 -16.17 -8.65 11.48
C ILE A 395 -15.73 -8.27 10.08
N TYR A 396 -16.68 -8.13 9.16
CA TYR A 396 -16.47 -7.56 7.84
C TYR A 396 -16.78 -6.07 7.88
N CYS A 397 -15.90 -5.29 7.25
CA CYS A 397 -16.01 -3.85 7.16
C CYS A 397 -15.93 -3.44 5.69
N ALA A 398 -16.96 -2.75 5.18
CA ALA A 398 -16.88 -2.05 3.91
C ALA A 398 -16.78 -0.55 4.25
N TRP A 399 -15.57 -0.01 4.04
CA TRP A 399 -15.22 1.35 4.42
C TRP A 399 -15.67 2.36 3.37
N ASP A 400 -16.03 3.55 3.83
CA ASP A 400 -16.33 4.70 2.99
C ASP A 400 -15.26 5.79 3.18
N GLY A 401 -14.91 6.50 2.11
CA GLY A 401 -14.00 7.63 2.19
C GLY A 401 -12.53 7.25 2.39
N GLU A 402 -12.09 6.11 1.92
CA GLU A 402 -10.66 5.78 1.84
C GLU A 402 -9.91 6.76 0.95
N GLU A 403 -10.43 6.98 -0.25
CA GLU A 403 -9.82 7.75 -1.34
C GLU A 403 -9.41 9.18 -0.97
N PRO A 404 -10.20 9.94 -0.22
CA PRO A 404 -9.76 11.27 0.21
C PRO A 404 -8.73 11.26 1.35
N GLY A 405 -8.57 10.17 2.09
CA GLY A 405 -7.56 10.11 3.16
C GLY A 405 -7.87 9.11 4.27
N LEU A 406 -8.35 7.91 3.95
CA LEU A 406 -8.67 6.82 4.87
C LEU A 406 -9.76 7.21 5.88
N LEU A 407 -10.72 8.07 5.47
CA LEU A 407 -11.61 8.73 6.42
C LEU A 407 -12.41 7.72 7.25
N GLY A 408 -13.14 6.77 6.62
CA GLY A 408 -14.01 5.84 7.33
C GLY A 408 -13.27 4.92 8.29
N SER A 409 -12.25 4.24 7.80
CA SER A 409 -11.48 3.31 8.64
C SER A 409 -10.78 4.00 9.81
N VAL A 410 -10.25 5.22 9.60
CA VAL A 410 -9.61 6.01 10.66
C VAL A 410 -10.62 6.44 11.70
N GLU A 411 -11.74 7.06 11.28
CA GLU A 411 -12.77 7.53 12.21
C GLU A 411 -13.38 6.39 13.03
N TRP A 412 -13.56 5.23 12.39
CA TRP A 412 -14.03 4.03 13.06
C TRP A 412 -13.02 3.50 14.08
N VAL A 413 -11.75 3.39 13.70
CA VAL A 413 -10.69 2.93 14.61
C VAL A 413 -10.49 3.89 15.77
N GLU A 414 -10.47 5.19 15.54
CA GLU A 414 -10.36 6.20 16.60
C GLU A 414 -11.54 6.14 17.58
N THR A 415 -12.75 5.88 17.08
CA THR A 415 -13.98 5.73 17.90
C THR A 415 -13.93 4.45 18.75
N HIS A 416 -13.41 3.34 18.21
CA HIS A 416 -13.45 2.02 18.84
C HIS A 416 -12.09 1.52 19.35
N VAL A 417 -11.10 2.41 19.51
CA VAL A 417 -9.71 2.02 19.79
C VAL A 417 -9.53 1.17 21.04
N GLU A 418 -10.30 1.44 22.10
CA GLU A 418 -10.19 0.71 23.36
C GLU A 418 -10.69 -0.74 23.23
N GLU A 419 -11.82 -0.95 22.53
CA GLU A 419 -12.35 -2.28 22.22
C GLU A 419 -11.42 -3.02 21.27
N LEU A 420 -10.90 -2.34 20.24
CA LEU A 420 -9.99 -2.90 19.26
C LEU A 420 -8.69 -3.39 19.92
N ARG A 421 -8.09 -2.57 20.77
CA ARG A 421 -6.89 -2.96 21.52
C ARG A 421 -7.12 -4.15 22.44
N LYS A 422 -8.33 -4.31 22.94
CA LYS A 422 -8.69 -5.40 23.83
C LYS A 422 -9.07 -6.69 23.12
N HIS A 423 -9.71 -6.59 21.95
CA HIS A 423 -10.38 -7.73 21.32
C HIS A 423 -9.85 -8.11 19.93
N ALA A 424 -9.31 -7.16 19.13
CA ALA A 424 -8.92 -7.44 17.76
C ALA A 424 -7.64 -8.30 17.70
N VAL A 425 -7.72 -9.44 17.04
CA VAL A 425 -6.58 -10.34 16.79
C VAL A 425 -5.77 -9.83 15.61
N THR A 426 -6.45 -9.55 14.50
CA THR A 426 -5.82 -9.10 13.25
C THR A 426 -6.81 -8.29 12.42
N TYR A 427 -6.27 -7.45 11.56
CA TYR A 427 -6.97 -6.82 10.46
C TYR A 427 -6.43 -7.32 9.12
N ILE A 428 -7.31 -7.77 8.23
CA ILE A 428 -6.96 -8.24 6.89
C ILE A 428 -7.58 -7.29 5.89
N ASN A 429 -6.75 -6.58 5.13
CA ASN A 429 -7.15 -5.65 4.09
C ASN A 429 -7.05 -6.29 2.71
N SER A 430 -7.90 -5.87 1.82
CA SER A 430 -7.65 -5.82 0.39
C SER A 430 -8.07 -4.43 -0.09
N ASP A 431 -7.69 -4.11 -1.31
CA ASP A 431 -7.99 -2.82 -1.92
C ASP A 431 -8.25 -3.09 -3.39
N SER A 432 -7.21 -3.05 -4.22
CA SER A 432 -7.27 -3.43 -5.62
C SER A 432 -6.66 -4.80 -5.87
N SER A 433 -7.20 -5.51 -6.85
CA SER A 433 -6.72 -6.82 -7.30
C SER A 433 -6.96 -7.00 -8.78
N SER A 434 -6.06 -7.72 -9.43
CA SER A 434 -6.14 -7.97 -10.86
C SER A 434 -5.38 -9.24 -11.25
N ARG A 435 -5.14 -9.45 -12.54
CA ARG A 435 -4.45 -10.63 -13.04
C ARG A 435 -2.97 -10.65 -12.66
N GLY A 436 -2.50 -11.76 -12.05
CA GLY A 436 -1.05 -11.95 -11.86
C GLY A 436 -0.64 -12.71 -10.61
N PHE A 437 0.28 -12.16 -9.86
CA PHE A 437 0.94 -12.80 -8.73
C PHE A 437 0.33 -12.34 -7.42
N LEU A 438 0.27 -13.23 -6.44
CA LEU A 438 -0.07 -12.84 -5.08
C LEU A 438 0.92 -11.76 -4.60
N SER A 439 0.38 -10.64 -4.17
CA SER A 439 1.03 -9.57 -3.44
C SER A 439 0.54 -9.60 -2.00
N ALA A 440 1.46 -9.59 -1.05
CA ALA A 440 1.13 -9.59 0.37
C ALA A 440 2.09 -8.67 1.12
N GLY A 441 1.54 -7.73 1.85
CA GLY A 441 2.24 -6.89 2.82
C GLY A 441 1.62 -7.06 4.21
N GLY A 442 2.38 -6.73 5.25
CA GLY A 442 1.85 -6.80 6.61
C GLY A 442 2.90 -6.91 7.69
N THR A 443 2.43 -7.06 8.91
CA THR A 443 3.29 -7.32 10.07
C THR A 443 3.85 -8.74 9.98
N GLN A 444 5.16 -8.90 10.19
CA GLN A 444 5.87 -10.14 9.89
C GLN A 444 5.55 -11.30 10.85
N ASP A 445 4.86 -11.04 11.95
CA ASP A 445 4.30 -12.08 12.85
C ASP A 445 3.21 -12.94 12.16
N LEU A 446 2.60 -12.45 11.09
CA LEU A 446 1.63 -13.18 10.24
C LEU A 446 2.28 -13.87 9.02
N GLN A 447 3.57 -13.69 8.77
CA GLN A 447 4.24 -14.16 7.56
C GLN A 447 4.15 -15.68 7.36
N ALA A 448 4.34 -16.44 8.42
CA ALA A 448 4.28 -17.89 8.34
C ALA A 448 2.86 -18.40 8.01
N LEU A 449 1.82 -17.75 8.55
CA LEU A 449 0.43 -18.05 8.24
C LEU A 449 0.09 -17.76 6.78
N VAL A 450 0.49 -16.59 6.25
CA VAL A 450 0.27 -16.23 4.84
C VAL A 450 0.98 -17.23 3.91
N GLY A 451 2.21 -17.62 4.26
CA GLY A 451 2.94 -18.66 3.53
C GLY A 451 2.21 -20.00 3.51
N ASP A 452 1.69 -20.43 4.65
CA ASP A 452 0.95 -21.69 4.80
C ASP A 452 -0.33 -21.71 3.95
N VAL A 453 -1.11 -20.61 3.96
CA VAL A 453 -2.28 -20.47 3.07
C VAL A 453 -1.87 -20.42 1.60
N ALA A 454 -0.83 -19.66 1.26
CA ALA A 454 -0.38 -19.53 -0.14
C ALA A 454 0.10 -20.86 -0.75
N HIS A 455 0.55 -21.81 0.06
CA HIS A 455 0.87 -23.17 -0.38
C HIS A 455 -0.38 -23.97 -0.79
N ASP A 456 -1.52 -23.72 -0.14
CA ASP A 456 -2.76 -24.48 -0.34
C ASP A 456 -3.64 -23.90 -1.46
N ILE A 457 -3.44 -22.64 -1.88
CA ILE A 457 -4.17 -22.00 -2.98
C ILE A 457 -3.48 -22.28 -4.32
N THR A 458 -4.24 -22.79 -5.28
CA THR A 458 -3.77 -23.05 -6.65
C THR A 458 -3.85 -21.79 -7.49
N ASP A 459 -2.75 -21.43 -8.17
CA ASP A 459 -2.77 -20.36 -9.17
C ASP A 459 -3.69 -20.72 -10.33
N PRO A 460 -4.64 -19.84 -10.71
CA PRO A 460 -5.69 -20.18 -11.68
C PRO A 460 -5.16 -20.51 -13.09
N GLU A 461 -4.00 -19.98 -13.49
CA GLU A 461 -3.47 -20.14 -14.84
C GLU A 461 -2.28 -21.11 -14.94
N LYS A 462 -1.56 -21.37 -13.84
CA LYS A 462 -0.27 -22.09 -13.89
C LYS A 462 -0.33 -23.50 -13.28
N ASN A 463 -1.41 -23.86 -12.61
CA ASN A 463 -1.58 -25.15 -11.93
C ASN A 463 -0.44 -25.50 -10.95
N ILE A 464 0.12 -24.49 -10.31
CA ILE A 464 1.06 -24.57 -9.18
C ILE A 464 0.49 -23.75 -8.04
N SER A 465 1.03 -23.86 -6.81
CA SER A 465 0.55 -22.99 -5.73
C SER A 465 0.92 -21.53 -5.97
N VAL A 466 0.09 -20.61 -5.47
CA VAL A 466 0.39 -19.18 -5.56
C VAL A 466 1.70 -18.84 -4.83
N PHE A 467 2.03 -19.56 -3.75
CA PHE A 467 3.35 -19.51 -3.12
C PHE A 467 4.48 -19.83 -4.09
N GLN A 468 4.39 -20.98 -4.78
CA GLN A 468 5.43 -21.40 -5.71
C GLN A 468 5.62 -20.38 -6.83
N ARG A 469 4.51 -19.84 -7.36
CA ARG A 469 4.54 -18.82 -8.42
C ARG A 469 5.22 -17.53 -7.94
N ALA A 470 4.83 -17.01 -6.77
CA ALA A 470 5.40 -15.81 -6.18
C ALA A 470 6.90 -15.99 -5.87
N ARG A 471 7.30 -17.13 -5.28
CA ARG A 471 8.70 -17.46 -5.01
C ARG A 471 9.54 -17.51 -6.29
N LEU A 472 9.05 -18.15 -7.35
CA LEU A 472 9.76 -18.21 -8.64
C LEU A 472 9.94 -16.82 -9.24
N ARG A 473 8.93 -15.94 -9.16
CA ARG A 473 9.04 -14.52 -9.57
C ARG A 473 10.13 -13.80 -8.78
N ALA A 474 10.15 -13.96 -7.45
CA ALA A 474 11.17 -13.35 -6.60
C ALA A 474 12.57 -13.83 -6.97
N ILE A 475 12.77 -15.14 -7.21
CA ILE A 475 14.04 -15.71 -7.66
C ILE A 475 14.47 -15.11 -9.02
N MET A 476 13.56 -14.91 -9.95
CA MET A 476 13.89 -14.33 -11.27
C MET A 476 14.28 -12.85 -11.17
N ARG A 477 13.73 -12.11 -10.19
CA ARG A 477 14.02 -10.69 -9.96
C ARG A 477 15.23 -10.43 -9.08
N ALA A 478 15.69 -11.44 -8.32
CA ALA A 478 16.83 -11.34 -7.41
C ALA A 478 18.12 -10.97 -8.14
N LYS A 479 18.90 -10.07 -7.52
CA LYS A 479 20.07 -9.40 -8.13
C LYS A 479 21.22 -10.35 -8.42
N ASP A 480 21.43 -11.33 -7.54
CA ASP A 480 22.59 -12.23 -7.60
C ASP A 480 22.26 -13.68 -7.21
N ALA A 481 23.26 -14.55 -7.32
CA ALA A 481 23.13 -15.97 -7.04
C ALA A 481 22.95 -16.28 -5.55
N GLU A 482 23.46 -15.43 -4.66
CA GLU A 482 23.33 -15.60 -3.21
C GLU A 482 21.88 -15.36 -2.78
N GLU A 483 21.30 -14.23 -3.21
CA GLU A 483 19.90 -13.89 -2.97
C GLU A 483 18.96 -14.97 -3.55
N LYS A 484 19.20 -15.42 -4.78
CA LYS A 484 18.47 -16.55 -5.40
C LYS A 484 18.56 -17.83 -4.55
N GLY A 485 19.75 -18.08 -3.97
CA GLY A 485 19.99 -19.22 -3.10
C GLY A 485 19.20 -19.15 -1.76
N LYS A 486 19.11 -17.95 -1.18
CA LYS A 486 18.31 -17.69 0.03
C LYS A 486 16.82 -17.91 -0.25
N LEU A 487 16.29 -17.33 -1.32
CA LEU A 487 14.88 -17.46 -1.72
C LEU A 487 14.47 -18.92 -2.01
N ARG A 488 15.36 -19.74 -2.60
CA ARG A 488 15.07 -21.17 -2.83
C ARG A 488 14.94 -22.00 -1.55
N LYS A 489 15.55 -21.55 -0.46
CA LYS A 489 15.52 -22.26 0.85
C LYS A 489 14.34 -21.83 1.72
N ARG A 490 13.67 -20.72 1.40
CA ARG A 490 12.50 -20.24 2.18
C ARG A 490 11.26 -21.08 1.86
N ASN A 491 10.49 -21.35 2.89
CA ASN A 491 9.17 -22.00 2.80
C ASN A 491 8.03 -21.03 3.14
N ASP A 492 8.34 -19.74 3.31
CA ASP A 492 7.39 -18.65 3.55
C ASP A 492 7.53 -17.55 2.48
N LEU A 493 6.51 -16.73 2.34
CA LEU A 493 6.56 -15.50 1.55
C LEU A 493 7.04 -14.36 2.45
N VAL A 494 8.02 -13.59 2.00
CA VAL A 494 8.43 -12.37 2.70
C VAL A 494 7.33 -11.32 2.49
N LEU A 495 6.71 -10.88 3.58
CA LEU A 495 5.74 -9.79 3.55
C LEU A 495 6.44 -8.46 3.29
N GLY A 496 5.84 -7.64 2.44
CA GLY A 496 6.23 -6.24 2.28
C GLY A 496 5.86 -5.42 3.51
N ASP A 497 6.67 -4.41 3.84
CA ASP A 497 6.32 -3.46 4.89
C ASP A 497 5.17 -2.56 4.41
N LEU A 498 4.21 -2.26 5.28
CA LEU A 498 3.08 -1.38 4.99
C LEU A 498 3.37 0.06 5.45
N GLY A 499 3.06 1.02 4.57
CA GLY A 499 3.08 2.46 4.87
C GLY A 499 1.68 2.99 5.21
N ASP A 500 1.14 3.92 4.39
CA ASP A 500 -0.21 4.49 4.57
C ASP A 500 -1.08 4.40 3.31
N GLY A 501 -0.93 3.37 2.53
CA GLY A 501 -1.56 3.26 1.22
C GLY A 501 -3.00 2.70 1.22
N SER A 502 -3.59 2.32 2.37
CA SER A 502 -4.98 1.85 2.48
C SER A 502 -5.43 1.71 3.94
N ASP A 503 -6.64 1.20 4.17
CA ASP A 503 -7.37 1.13 5.46
C ASP A 503 -6.67 0.37 6.60
N PHE A 504 -5.61 -0.39 6.33
CA PHE A 504 -4.81 -1.06 7.37
C PHE A 504 -4.06 -0.07 8.26
N THR A 505 -3.85 1.17 7.81
CA THR A 505 -3.00 2.18 8.47
C THR A 505 -3.45 2.46 9.90
N ALA A 506 -4.75 2.71 10.12
CA ALA A 506 -5.25 3.01 11.46
C ALA A 506 -5.14 1.80 12.40
N PHE A 507 -5.35 0.60 11.89
CA PHE A 507 -5.22 -0.63 12.66
C PHE A 507 -3.78 -0.87 13.10
N GLN A 508 -2.82 -0.77 12.18
CA GLN A 508 -1.40 -1.01 12.43
C GLN A 508 -0.76 0.11 13.24
N ASP A 509 -0.96 1.37 12.83
CA ASP A 509 -0.13 2.49 13.27
C ASP A 509 -0.72 3.25 14.46
N PHE A 510 -2.06 3.22 14.63
CA PHE A 510 -2.75 3.86 15.74
C PHE A 510 -3.20 2.86 16.82
N ALA A 511 -3.85 1.76 16.41
CA ALA A 511 -4.37 0.76 17.34
C ALA A 511 -3.35 -0.34 17.71
N GLY A 512 -2.30 -0.58 16.91
CA GLY A 512 -1.25 -1.58 17.17
C GLY A 512 -1.71 -3.01 16.90
N ILE A 513 -2.55 -3.20 15.89
CA ILE A 513 -3.10 -4.49 15.51
C ILE A 513 -2.27 -5.08 14.37
N SER A 514 -1.90 -6.36 14.47
CA SER A 514 -1.24 -7.08 13.38
C SER A 514 -2.12 -7.05 12.14
N SER A 515 -1.58 -6.53 11.03
CA SER A 515 -2.35 -6.22 9.83
C SER A 515 -1.75 -6.84 8.57
N LEU A 516 -2.60 -7.18 7.62
CA LEU A 516 -2.25 -7.66 6.28
C LEU A 516 -2.91 -6.77 5.22
N ASN A 517 -2.25 -6.62 4.07
CA ASN A 517 -2.84 -6.14 2.82
C ASN A 517 -2.56 -7.15 1.71
N LEU A 518 -3.61 -7.60 1.01
CA LEU A 518 -3.57 -8.69 0.06
C LEU A 518 -4.18 -8.29 -1.28
N GLY A 519 -3.58 -8.73 -2.36
CA GLY A 519 -4.10 -8.58 -3.71
C GLY A 519 -3.35 -9.47 -4.70
N TYR A 520 -3.84 -9.54 -5.91
CA TYR A 520 -3.12 -10.13 -7.03
C TYR A 520 -2.80 -9.03 -8.05
N GLY A 521 -1.81 -9.24 -8.92
CA GLY A 521 -1.50 -8.27 -9.96
C GLY A 521 -0.13 -8.43 -10.62
N GLY A 522 0.16 -7.50 -11.53
CA GLY A 522 1.45 -7.37 -12.21
C GLY A 522 1.56 -8.14 -13.52
N GLU A 523 0.46 -8.61 -14.09
CA GLU A 523 0.30 -9.10 -15.46
C GLU A 523 -0.88 -8.41 -16.17
N ASP A 524 -1.29 -7.25 -15.70
CA ASP A 524 -2.29 -6.39 -16.30
C ASP A 524 -1.82 -5.83 -17.63
N GLU A 525 -2.74 -5.54 -18.52
CA GLU A 525 -2.45 -4.97 -19.84
C GLU A 525 -2.58 -3.44 -19.85
N GLY A 526 -2.51 -2.76 -18.70
CA GLY A 526 -2.61 -1.30 -18.55
C GLY A 526 -2.97 -0.85 -17.14
N THR A 527 -3.32 0.42 -17.00
CA THR A 527 -3.90 1.00 -15.79
C THR A 527 -4.74 2.22 -16.11
N GLN A 528 -5.81 2.43 -15.35
CA GLN A 528 -6.69 3.61 -15.41
C GLN A 528 -6.86 4.28 -14.04
N TYR A 529 -5.93 4.02 -13.13
CA TYR A 529 -5.95 4.47 -11.74
C TYR A 529 -6.47 5.91 -11.58
N HIS A 530 -7.57 6.08 -10.83
CA HIS A 530 -8.24 7.34 -10.51
C HIS A 530 -8.75 8.18 -11.71
N SER A 531 -8.94 7.57 -12.88
CA SER A 531 -9.55 8.22 -14.03
C SER A 531 -11.01 7.79 -14.24
N ILE A 532 -11.76 8.46 -15.09
CA ILE A 532 -13.12 8.02 -15.44
C ILE A 532 -13.15 6.66 -16.15
N TYR A 533 -11.98 6.20 -16.61
CA TYR A 533 -11.84 4.94 -17.35
C TYR A 533 -11.48 3.77 -16.42
N ASP A 534 -11.32 4.00 -15.11
CA ASP A 534 -11.36 2.92 -14.12
C ASP A 534 -12.82 2.48 -13.95
N ASP A 535 -13.26 1.62 -14.87
CA ASP A 535 -14.63 1.17 -14.95
C ASP A 535 -14.75 -0.32 -15.34
N TYR A 536 -15.97 -0.84 -15.28
CA TYR A 536 -16.24 -2.24 -15.54
C TYR A 536 -15.82 -2.69 -16.95
N TYR A 537 -15.93 -1.80 -17.96
CA TYR A 537 -15.52 -2.13 -19.33
C TYR A 537 -14.01 -2.32 -19.41
N TRP A 538 -13.23 -1.37 -18.89
CA TRP A 538 -11.76 -1.49 -18.86
C TRP A 538 -11.33 -2.73 -18.08
N TYR A 539 -11.86 -2.95 -16.87
CA TYR A 539 -11.47 -4.07 -16.02
C TYR A 539 -11.65 -5.42 -16.71
N THR A 540 -12.82 -5.63 -17.33
CA THR A 540 -13.14 -6.88 -18.02
C THR A 540 -12.41 -7.10 -19.33
N HIS A 541 -11.69 -6.10 -19.84
CA HIS A 541 -10.92 -6.22 -21.09
C HIS A 541 -9.41 -6.29 -20.86
N TYR A 542 -8.89 -5.62 -19.84
CA TYR A 542 -7.45 -5.39 -19.67
C TYR A 542 -6.88 -5.85 -18.32
N ALA A 543 -7.74 -6.14 -17.32
CA ALA A 543 -7.34 -6.68 -16.02
C ALA A 543 -7.69 -8.17 -15.88
N ASP A 544 -8.57 -8.59 -14.97
CA ASP A 544 -8.99 -9.99 -14.81
C ASP A 544 -10.29 -10.28 -15.57
N ARG A 545 -10.19 -10.62 -16.84
CA ARG A 545 -11.35 -10.83 -17.76
C ARG A 545 -12.34 -11.88 -17.26
N ASP A 546 -11.84 -12.94 -16.64
CA ASP A 546 -12.64 -14.09 -16.24
C ASP A 546 -12.88 -14.16 -14.72
N PHE A 547 -12.39 -13.16 -13.97
CA PHE A 547 -12.51 -13.07 -12.51
C PHE A 547 -11.89 -14.28 -11.79
N VAL A 548 -10.86 -14.87 -12.38
CA VAL A 548 -10.20 -16.05 -11.80
C VAL A 548 -9.21 -15.66 -10.70
N TYR A 549 -8.56 -14.50 -10.81
CA TYR A 549 -7.68 -13.97 -9.77
C TYR A 549 -8.46 -13.32 -8.64
N GLU A 550 -9.61 -12.68 -8.94
CA GLU A 550 -10.54 -12.20 -7.92
C GLU A 550 -11.11 -13.37 -7.10
N ARG A 551 -11.42 -14.49 -7.77
CA ARG A 551 -11.78 -15.73 -7.09
C ARG A 551 -10.64 -16.25 -6.21
N ALA A 552 -9.39 -16.20 -6.70
CA ALA A 552 -8.22 -16.61 -5.94
C ALA A 552 -7.99 -15.69 -4.73
N LEU A 553 -8.27 -14.37 -4.85
CA LEU A 553 -8.22 -13.44 -3.72
C LEU A 553 -9.25 -13.83 -2.65
N ALA A 554 -10.51 -14.06 -3.03
CA ALA A 554 -11.53 -14.51 -2.09
C ALA A 554 -11.15 -15.84 -1.40
N GLN A 555 -10.56 -16.78 -2.14
CA GLN A 555 -10.08 -18.05 -1.58
C GLN A 555 -8.91 -17.82 -0.62
N THR A 556 -7.96 -16.96 -0.96
CA THR A 556 -6.78 -16.66 -0.13
C THR A 556 -7.17 -15.94 1.16
N ALA A 557 -7.90 -14.83 1.03
CA ALA A 557 -8.30 -14.00 2.18
C ALA A 557 -9.28 -14.75 3.09
N GLY A 558 -10.27 -15.44 2.52
CA GLY A 558 -11.23 -16.22 3.30
C GLY A 558 -10.60 -17.42 4.01
N SER A 559 -9.60 -18.09 3.42
CA SER A 559 -8.83 -19.12 4.12
C SER A 559 -8.02 -18.54 5.29
N LEU A 560 -7.45 -17.33 5.15
CA LEU A 560 -6.80 -16.64 6.26
C LEU A 560 -7.80 -16.32 7.38
N VAL A 561 -8.97 -15.78 7.03
CA VAL A 561 -10.04 -15.49 7.99
C VAL A 561 -10.45 -16.75 8.75
N LEU A 562 -10.70 -17.86 8.04
CA LEU A 562 -11.07 -19.15 8.64
C LEU A 562 -9.97 -19.66 9.57
N ARG A 563 -8.72 -19.72 9.11
CA ARG A 563 -7.60 -20.22 9.93
C ARG A 563 -7.38 -19.40 11.19
N ILE A 564 -7.55 -18.09 11.15
CA ILE A 564 -7.41 -17.25 12.35
C ILE A 564 -8.65 -17.41 13.24
N ALA A 565 -9.85 -17.46 12.64
CA ALA A 565 -11.10 -17.58 13.39
C ALA A 565 -11.21 -18.88 14.16
N ASP A 566 -10.75 -20.00 13.60
CA ASP A 566 -10.89 -21.33 14.19
C ASP A 566 -9.61 -21.92 14.81
N ALA A 567 -8.47 -21.20 14.72
CA ALA A 567 -7.21 -21.66 15.32
C ALA A 567 -7.35 -21.99 16.82
N ASP A 568 -6.70 -23.07 17.25
CA ASP A 568 -6.60 -23.41 18.67
C ASP A 568 -5.66 -22.43 19.40
N LEU A 569 -4.53 -22.14 18.77
CA LEU A 569 -3.55 -21.14 19.18
C LEU A 569 -3.51 -20.03 18.14
N LEU A 570 -3.49 -18.76 18.54
CA LEU A 570 -3.35 -17.64 17.58
C LEU A 570 -2.12 -17.84 16.70
N PRO A 571 -2.27 -17.77 15.36
CA PRO A 571 -1.25 -18.21 14.42
C PRO A 571 -0.16 -17.16 14.18
N PHE A 572 0.52 -16.71 15.22
CA PHE A 572 1.65 -15.78 15.14
C PHE A 572 2.99 -16.52 15.21
N ASP A 573 3.97 -16.04 14.42
CA ASP A 573 5.39 -16.43 14.49
C ASP A 573 6.27 -15.19 14.58
N TYR A 574 7.05 -15.09 15.63
CA TYR A 574 7.89 -13.93 15.87
C TYR A 574 9.30 -14.06 15.26
N THR A 575 9.64 -15.21 14.67
CA THR A 575 10.95 -15.40 14.02
C THR A 575 11.11 -14.48 12.81
N PRO A 576 10.15 -14.40 11.84
CA PRO A 576 10.25 -13.46 10.73
C PRO A 576 10.25 -11.99 11.18
N GLN A 577 9.51 -11.67 12.26
CA GLN A 577 9.47 -10.31 12.80
C GLN A 577 10.83 -9.90 13.40
N ALA A 578 11.47 -10.80 14.16
CA ALA A 578 12.81 -10.55 14.69
C ALA A 578 13.87 -10.43 13.57
N GLU A 579 13.75 -11.21 12.48
CA GLU A 579 14.58 -11.07 11.28
C GLU A 579 14.40 -9.69 10.63
N ALA A 580 13.15 -9.22 10.46
CA ALA A 580 12.84 -7.94 9.86
C ALA A 580 13.40 -6.77 10.69
N ILE A 581 13.15 -6.77 12.01
CA ILE A 581 13.66 -5.71 12.91
C ILE A 581 15.19 -5.70 12.94
N THR A 582 15.84 -6.89 12.87
CA THR A 582 17.31 -7.00 12.73
C THR A 582 17.79 -6.31 11.46
N LYS A 583 17.08 -6.53 10.36
CA LYS A 583 17.40 -5.88 9.09
C LYS A 583 17.23 -4.37 9.18
N TYR A 584 16.16 -3.89 9.79
CA TYR A 584 15.92 -2.44 9.94
C TYR A 584 17.04 -1.76 10.75
N GLU A 585 17.49 -2.39 11.85
CA GLU A 585 18.63 -1.90 12.63
C GLU A 585 19.90 -1.83 11.78
N SER A 586 20.22 -2.90 11.07
CA SER A 586 21.39 -2.95 10.18
C SER A 586 21.31 -1.93 9.03
N ASP A 587 20.11 -1.67 8.49
CA ASP A 587 19.87 -0.67 7.45
C ASP A 587 20.12 0.76 7.97
N LEU A 588 19.80 1.05 9.26
CA LEU A 588 20.10 2.36 9.88
C LEU A 588 21.61 2.56 10.05
N GLU A 589 22.35 1.56 10.53
CA GLU A 589 23.81 1.64 10.62
C GLU A 589 24.46 1.86 9.27
N LYS A 590 23.99 1.08 8.27
CA LYS A 590 24.47 1.22 6.90
C LYS A 590 24.17 2.62 6.36
N LEU A 591 22.98 3.17 6.59
CA LEU A 591 22.61 4.51 6.17
C LEU A 591 23.54 5.56 6.76
N LEU A 592 23.84 5.48 8.07
CA LEU A 592 24.78 6.40 8.72
C LEU A 592 26.15 6.34 8.07
N LYS A 593 26.68 5.13 7.88
CA LYS A 593 27.99 4.91 7.27
C LYS A 593 28.04 5.42 5.85
N ASP A 594 27.04 5.09 5.03
CA ASP A 594 26.97 5.54 3.64
C ASP A 594 26.96 7.08 3.56
N LYS A 595 26.21 7.75 4.46
CA LYS A 595 26.17 9.23 4.52
C LYS A 595 27.47 9.84 4.99
N GLN A 596 28.17 9.23 5.93
CA GLN A 596 29.50 9.66 6.35
C GLN A 596 30.50 9.58 5.21
N GLU A 597 30.51 8.48 4.48
CA GLU A 597 31.40 8.26 3.33
C GLU A 597 31.07 9.23 2.18
N GLU A 598 29.78 9.37 1.82
CA GLU A 598 29.29 10.29 0.77
C GLU A 598 29.69 11.73 1.03
N ILE A 599 29.43 12.24 2.25
CA ILE A 599 29.71 13.63 2.61
C ILE A 599 31.21 13.87 2.71
N THR A 600 31.99 12.90 3.23
CA THR A 600 33.44 13.02 3.31
C THR A 600 34.05 13.11 1.91
N GLU A 601 33.64 12.22 0.98
CA GLU A 601 34.14 12.25 -0.39
C GLU A 601 33.75 13.54 -1.10
N ARG A 602 32.49 13.95 -1.02
CA ARG A 602 32.01 15.22 -1.60
C ARG A 602 32.79 16.44 -1.08
N ASN A 603 33.06 16.50 0.22
CA ASN A 603 33.85 17.57 0.81
C ASN A 603 35.30 17.56 0.29
N THR A 604 35.88 16.39 0.06
CA THR A 604 37.19 16.22 -0.56
C THR A 604 37.19 16.73 -1.99
N GLU A 605 36.21 16.34 -2.81
CA GLU A 605 36.04 16.82 -4.19
C GLU A 605 35.86 18.36 -4.25
N ILE A 606 35.15 18.95 -3.28
CA ILE A 606 35.03 20.42 -3.15
C ILE A 606 36.40 21.05 -2.88
N GLN A 607 37.17 20.48 -1.94
CA GLN A 607 38.50 21.00 -1.59
C GLN A 607 39.52 20.87 -2.74
N GLU A 608 39.41 19.82 -3.52
CA GLU A 608 40.23 19.59 -4.74
C GLU A 608 39.82 20.51 -5.90
N GLY A 609 38.66 21.17 -5.80
CA GLY A 609 38.14 22.00 -6.89
C GLY A 609 37.56 21.17 -8.05
N ALA A 610 37.32 19.88 -7.84
CA ALA A 610 36.87 18.96 -8.86
C ALA A 610 35.59 19.42 -9.58
N PHE A 611 34.62 19.92 -8.83
CA PHE A 611 33.37 20.45 -9.37
C PHE A 611 33.59 21.63 -10.34
N ALA A 612 34.46 22.57 -9.98
CA ALA A 612 34.77 23.70 -10.85
C ALA A 612 35.59 23.28 -12.09
N ALA A 613 36.50 22.34 -11.92
CA ALA A 613 37.36 21.86 -12.99
C ALA A 613 36.64 20.99 -14.06
N THR A 614 35.57 20.31 -13.62
CA THR A 614 34.80 19.39 -14.51
C THR A 614 33.49 19.96 -14.99
N SER A 615 33.04 21.10 -14.44
CA SER A 615 31.81 21.77 -14.89
C SER A 615 31.98 22.36 -16.29
N ASP A 616 30.92 22.32 -17.08
CA ASP A 616 30.84 23.01 -18.37
C ASP A 616 30.77 24.52 -18.17
N PRO A 617 31.77 25.32 -18.61
CA PRO A 617 31.79 26.76 -18.38
C PRO A 617 30.64 27.52 -19.09
N HIS A 618 29.93 26.85 -19.99
CA HIS A 618 28.76 27.43 -20.69
C HIS A 618 27.42 27.12 -20.01
N LYS A 619 27.44 26.36 -18.90
CA LYS A 619 26.24 26.03 -18.11
C LYS A 619 26.34 26.64 -16.72
N ALA A 620 25.24 27.17 -16.25
CA ALA A 620 25.15 27.56 -14.84
C ALA A 620 25.34 26.34 -13.94
N PHE A 621 26.23 26.45 -12.98
CA PHE A 621 26.51 25.41 -12.02
C PHE A 621 26.85 26.04 -10.65
N VAL A 622 26.18 25.58 -9.60
CA VAL A 622 26.46 25.97 -8.22
C VAL A 622 27.08 24.74 -7.53
N PRO A 623 28.35 24.82 -7.12
CA PRO A 623 28.98 23.72 -6.39
C PRO A 623 28.19 23.40 -5.11
N PRO A 624 28.10 22.13 -4.69
CA PRO A 624 27.48 21.81 -3.41
C PRO A 624 28.26 22.49 -2.27
N PRO A 625 27.59 22.92 -1.20
CA PRO A 625 28.29 23.48 -0.02
C PRO A 625 29.04 22.37 0.71
N VAL A 626 30.11 22.75 1.43
CA VAL A 626 30.75 21.86 2.40
C VAL A 626 29.72 21.55 3.52
N GLU A 627 29.56 20.28 3.79
CA GLU A 627 28.60 19.78 4.78
C GLU A 627 29.33 19.09 5.94
N ALA A 628 28.77 19.21 7.16
CA ALA A 628 29.31 18.50 8.31
C ALA A 628 29.09 16.98 8.17
N VAL A 629 30.16 16.22 8.34
CA VAL A 629 30.08 14.75 8.35
C VAL A 629 29.22 14.31 9.55
N PRO A 630 28.24 13.40 9.37
CA PRO A 630 27.42 12.89 10.46
C PRO A 630 28.26 12.38 11.63
N PRO A 631 27.91 12.72 12.88
CA PRO A 631 28.64 12.22 14.04
C PRO A 631 28.44 10.73 14.24
N TYR A 632 29.20 10.13 15.14
CA TYR A 632 28.94 8.80 15.63
C TYR A 632 27.58 8.75 16.32
N MET A 633 26.79 7.70 16.06
CA MET A 633 25.54 7.37 16.75
C MET A 633 25.71 6.02 17.47
N ASN A 634 25.10 5.90 18.65
CA ASN A 634 25.21 4.69 19.45
C ASN A 634 24.03 3.74 19.25
N PHE A 635 24.15 2.81 18.33
CA PHE A 635 23.12 1.78 18.07
C PHE A 635 23.20 0.57 19.05
N ALA A 636 24.16 0.52 19.98
CA ALA A 636 24.32 -0.62 20.87
C ALA A 636 23.07 -0.97 21.72
N PRO A 637 22.29 0.00 22.25
CA PRO A 637 21.04 -0.34 22.94
C PRO A 637 20.09 -1.14 22.04
N MET A 638 19.81 -0.68 20.83
CA MET A 638 18.90 -1.33 19.88
C MET A 638 19.44 -2.71 19.46
N LYS A 639 20.75 -2.86 19.19
CA LYS A 639 21.37 -4.14 18.89
C LYS A 639 21.14 -5.17 20.00
N ASN A 640 21.34 -4.77 21.25
CA ASN A 640 21.15 -5.66 22.40
C ASN A 640 19.69 -6.10 22.51
N SER A 641 18.74 -5.20 22.33
CA SER A 641 17.30 -5.50 22.36
C SER A 641 16.90 -6.43 21.21
N VAL A 642 17.43 -6.21 20.02
CA VAL A 642 17.20 -7.09 18.84
C VAL A 642 17.75 -8.50 19.11
N GLU A 643 18.93 -8.65 19.69
CA GLU A 643 19.47 -9.96 20.04
C GLU A 643 18.67 -10.66 21.17
N THR A 644 18.05 -9.89 22.07
CA THR A 644 17.10 -10.41 23.06
C THR A 644 15.84 -10.91 22.37
N MET A 645 15.26 -10.12 21.47
CA MET A 645 14.08 -10.49 20.72
C MET A 645 14.27 -11.77 19.90
N LYS A 646 15.42 -11.95 19.25
CA LYS A 646 15.75 -13.19 18.53
C LYS A 646 15.67 -14.41 19.44
N LYS A 647 16.23 -14.32 20.64
CA LYS A 647 16.21 -15.42 21.63
C LYS A 647 14.80 -15.72 22.09
N SER A 648 14.00 -14.70 22.37
CA SER A 648 12.58 -14.82 22.74
C SER A 648 11.78 -15.49 21.62
N ALA A 649 11.97 -15.02 20.36
CA ALA A 649 11.33 -15.59 19.19
C ALA A 649 11.71 -17.07 18.95
N GLU A 650 13.00 -17.42 19.09
CA GLU A 650 13.46 -18.82 19.01
C GLU A 650 12.86 -19.70 20.11
N ARG A 651 12.73 -19.19 21.34
CA ARG A 651 12.10 -19.90 22.44
C ARG A 651 10.63 -20.19 22.12
N TYR A 652 9.88 -19.17 21.68
CA TYR A 652 8.48 -19.30 21.28
C TYR A 652 8.33 -20.29 20.12
N SER A 653 9.16 -20.20 19.09
CA SER A 653 9.14 -21.10 17.94
C SER A 653 9.34 -22.57 18.32
N LYS A 654 10.22 -22.86 19.32
CA LYS A 654 10.41 -24.22 19.87
C LYS A 654 9.17 -24.72 20.60
N ALA A 655 8.50 -23.87 21.39
CA ALA A 655 7.26 -24.20 22.07
C ALA A 655 6.13 -24.46 21.08
N LEU A 656 6.03 -23.60 20.04
CA LEU A 656 5.07 -23.72 18.94
C LEU A 656 5.26 -25.03 18.15
N ALA A 657 6.50 -25.44 17.89
CA ALA A 657 6.78 -26.71 17.21
C ALA A 657 6.32 -27.91 18.04
N LYS A 658 6.46 -27.87 19.37
CA LYS A 658 5.92 -28.91 20.28
C LYS A 658 4.38 -28.93 20.25
N PHE A 659 3.74 -27.74 20.27
CA PHE A 659 2.29 -27.63 20.17
C PHE A 659 1.78 -28.27 18.87
N ARG A 660 2.38 -27.92 17.73
CA ARG A 660 2.02 -28.43 16.40
C ARG A 660 2.25 -29.96 16.23
N SER A 661 3.01 -30.59 17.13
CA SER A 661 3.23 -32.01 17.15
C SER A 661 2.54 -32.75 18.33
N ALA A 662 1.75 -32.02 19.12
CA ALA A 662 1.08 -32.54 20.28
C ALA A 662 0.04 -33.61 19.92
N SER A 663 -0.01 -34.70 20.70
CA SER A 663 -1.06 -35.72 20.54
C SER A 663 -2.41 -35.19 20.98
N ASP A 664 -3.46 -35.83 20.48
CA ASP A 664 -4.85 -35.46 20.79
C ASP A 664 -5.09 -35.47 22.34
N GLY A 665 -5.72 -34.39 22.82
CA GLY A 665 -6.01 -34.17 24.21
C GLY A 665 -4.80 -33.83 25.10
N ALA A 666 -3.59 -33.71 24.54
CA ALA A 666 -2.38 -33.35 25.30
C ALA A 666 -2.39 -31.89 25.78
N VAL A 667 -3.11 -31.00 25.08
CA VAL A 667 -3.20 -29.57 25.39
C VAL A 667 -4.65 -29.20 25.68
N SER A 668 -4.91 -28.58 26.83
CA SER A 668 -6.28 -28.17 27.19
C SER A 668 -6.66 -26.82 26.58
N ALA A 669 -7.94 -26.67 26.20
CA ALA A 669 -8.46 -25.39 25.68
C ALA A 669 -8.27 -24.24 26.70
N SER A 670 -8.41 -24.51 28.00
CA SER A 670 -8.22 -23.50 29.05
C SER A 670 -6.77 -23.00 29.17
N SER A 671 -5.79 -23.91 28.95
CA SER A 671 -4.37 -23.52 28.92
C SER A 671 -4.06 -22.64 27.71
N LEU A 672 -4.63 -22.92 26.53
CA LEU A 672 -4.46 -22.13 25.34
C LEU A 672 -5.15 -20.76 25.43
N GLN A 673 -6.24 -20.62 26.18
CA GLN A 673 -6.91 -19.35 26.38
C GLN A 673 -6.00 -18.30 27.01
N ALA A 674 -5.19 -18.68 28.00
CA ALA A 674 -4.22 -17.78 28.63
C ALA A 674 -3.13 -17.36 27.62
N VAL A 675 -2.57 -18.34 26.88
CA VAL A 675 -1.56 -18.07 25.84
C VAL A 675 -2.12 -17.13 24.75
N ASN A 676 -3.33 -17.39 24.27
CA ASN A 676 -3.98 -16.54 23.27
C ASN A 676 -4.20 -15.10 23.77
N ALA A 677 -4.52 -14.92 25.06
CA ALA A 677 -4.65 -13.60 25.65
C ALA A 677 -3.32 -12.84 25.71
N ASP A 678 -2.19 -13.53 25.93
CA ASP A 678 -0.86 -12.92 25.88
C ASP A 678 -0.47 -12.58 24.43
N LEU A 679 -0.65 -13.53 23.50
CA LEU A 679 -0.34 -13.33 22.07
C LEU A 679 -1.08 -12.13 21.47
N LEU A 680 -2.35 -11.97 21.79
CA LEU A 680 -3.17 -10.85 21.33
C LEU A 680 -2.58 -9.48 21.72
N ARG A 681 -1.85 -9.41 22.83
CA ARG A 681 -1.32 -8.13 23.36
C ARG A 681 0.03 -7.74 22.78
N ILE A 682 0.80 -8.68 22.22
CA ILE A 682 2.20 -8.45 21.86
C ILE A 682 2.34 -7.32 20.82
N SER A 683 1.51 -7.28 19.79
CA SER A 683 1.59 -6.24 18.76
C SER A 683 1.32 -4.83 19.32
N ARG A 684 0.56 -4.69 20.42
CA ARG A 684 0.30 -3.39 21.08
C ARG A 684 1.53 -2.86 21.82
N LEU A 685 2.48 -3.72 22.15
CA LEU A 685 3.71 -3.31 22.82
C LEU A 685 4.66 -2.51 21.91
N PHE A 686 4.39 -2.47 20.59
CA PHE A 686 5.08 -1.58 19.69
C PHE A 686 4.61 -0.12 19.76
N LEU A 687 3.50 0.17 20.47
CA LEU A 687 2.93 1.50 20.56
C LEU A 687 3.64 2.36 21.62
N SER A 688 3.70 3.66 21.33
CA SER A 688 4.03 4.71 22.29
C SER A 688 2.87 5.69 22.40
N ASP A 689 2.44 6.03 23.62
CA ASP A 689 1.37 7.02 23.83
C ASP A 689 1.73 8.39 23.26
N LYS A 690 3.02 8.72 23.24
CA LYS A 690 3.53 9.98 22.67
C LYS A 690 3.46 10.01 21.15
N GLY A 691 3.37 8.85 20.51
CA GLY A 691 3.49 8.69 19.06
C GLY A 691 4.87 9.04 18.53
N LEU A 692 4.96 9.21 17.19
CA LEU A 692 6.20 9.59 16.52
C LEU A 692 6.53 11.08 16.79
N PRO A 693 7.81 11.44 16.87
CA PRO A 693 8.22 12.84 16.95
C PRO A 693 7.66 13.66 15.79
N GLY A 694 6.94 14.76 16.10
CA GLY A 694 6.31 15.62 15.09
C GLY A 694 4.97 15.10 14.54
N ARG A 695 4.70 13.79 14.59
CA ARG A 695 3.49 13.14 14.09
C ARG A 695 2.85 12.25 15.17
N PRO A 696 2.28 12.81 16.24
CA PRO A 696 1.84 12.06 17.42
C PRO A 696 0.63 11.13 17.19
N TRP A 697 -0.03 11.25 16.05
CA TRP A 697 -1.11 10.32 15.64
C TRP A 697 -0.56 8.90 15.40
N PHE A 698 0.58 8.77 14.75
CA PHE A 698 1.26 7.48 14.53
C PHE A 698 1.86 6.98 15.84
N LYS A 699 1.28 5.93 16.41
CA LYS A 699 1.69 5.39 17.71
C LYS A 699 2.75 4.30 17.60
N ASN A 700 2.75 3.56 16.50
CA ASN A 700 3.67 2.44 16.29
C ASN A 700 5.11 2.95 16.09
N GLN A 701 6.06 2.36 16.81
CA GLN A 701 7.46 2.82 16.78
C GLN A 701 8.32 2.06 15.76
N ILE A 702 7.79 0.96 15.21
CA ILE A 702 8.50 0.12 14.22
C ILE A 702 7.91 0.32 12.83
N TYR A 703 6.58 0.28 12.71
CA TYR A 703 5.88 0.41 11.43
C TYR A 703 5.26 1.81 11.33
N ALA A 704 5.59 2.52 10.27
CA ALA A 704 4.97 3.81 9.97
C ALA A 704 5.26 4.23 8.52
N PRO A 705 4.40 5.07 7.91
CA PRO A 705 4.71 5.72 6.64
C PRO A 705 5.76 6.81 6.86
N GLY A 706 6.57 7.09 5.84
CA GLY A 706 7.55 8.18 5.91
C GLY A 706 6.92 9.55 5.70
N ALA A 707 7.35 10.54 6.48
CA ALA A 707 6.88 11.93 6.40
C ALA A 707 7.08 12.60 5.02
N TYR A 708 8.02 12.09 4.23
CA TYR A 708 8.32 12.57 2.87
C TYR A 708 8.25 11.47 1.79
N THR A 709 7.64 10.32 2.12
CA THR A 709 7.40 9.24 1.15
C THR A 709 5.93 8.82 1.12
N GLY A 710 5.19 9.03 2.21
CA GLY A 710 3.79 8.62 2.33
C GLY A 710 3.63 7.12 2.15
N TYR A 711 3.09 6.64 1.04
CA TYR A 711 2.85 5.21 0.76
C TYR A 711 3.99 4.27 1.16
N GLY A 712 5.23 4.73 1.06
CA GLY A 712 6.40 3.93 1.42
C GLY A 712 6.60 3.84 2.92
N ALA A 713 6.66 2.62 3.45
CA ALA A 713 7.02 2.37 4.83
C ALA A 713 8.42 2.93 5.17
N LYS A 714 8.52 3.49 6.36
CA LYS A 714 9.80 3.88 7.00
C LYS A 714 9.93 3.13 8.31
N PRO A 715 10.40 1.87 8.30
CA PRO A 715 10.60 1.12 9.53
C PRO A 715 11.53 1.86 10.50
N VAL A 716 11.20 1.78 11.80
CA VAL A 716 11.91 2.50 12.86
C VAL A 716 11.89 4.02 12.63
N ALA A 717 10.72 4.55 12.25
CA ALA A 717 10.52 5.95 11.88
C ALA A 717 11.11 6.96 12.89
N PRO A 718 11.03 6.78 14.24
CA PRO A 718 11.60 7.73 15.20
C PRO A 718 13.09 8.02 14.98
N VAL A 719 13.86 7.03 14.56
CA VAL A 719 15.30 7.20 14.27
C VAL A 719 15.52 7.61 12.82
N ARG A 720 14.86 6.89 11.89
CA ARG A 720 15.07 7.02 10.45
C ARG A 720 14.73 8.42 9.93
N GLU A 721 13.62 9.02 10.35
CA GLU A 721 13.19 10.32 9.88
C GLU A 721 14.14 11.44 10.29
N PHE A 722 14.62 11.42 11.53
CA PHE A 722 15.64 12.37 11.97
C PHE A 722 16.96 12.22 11.22
N MET A 723 17.36 10.97 10.86
CA MET A 723 18.53 10.74 10.00
C MET A 723 18.32 11.33 8.60
N ASP A 724 17.14 11.10 7.98
CA ASP A 724 16.77 11.64 6.67
C ASP A 724 16.70 13.17 6.66
N GLU A 725 16.37 13.78 7.81
CA GLU A 725 16.39 15.24 8.03
C GLU A 725 17.76 15.80 8.46
N LYS A 726 18.80 14.95 8.53
CA LYS A 726 20.15 15.30 8.99
C LYS A 726 20.19 15.80 10.46
N LYS A 727 19.19 15.45 11.25
CA LYS A 727 19.08 15.74 12.70
C LYS A 727 19.70 14.59 13.51
N TRP A 728 21.00 14.42 13.38
CA TRP A 728 21.75 13.24 13.88
C TRP A 728 21.68 13.07 15.39
N LYS A 729 21.68 14.19 16.14
CA LYS A 729 21.59 14.15 17.60
C LYS A 729 20.22 13.68 18.05
N GLU A 730 19.16 14.20 17.45
CA GLU A 730 17.78 13.81 17.73
C GLU A 730 17.56 12.34 17.34
N ALA A 731 18.15 11.88 16.23
CA ALA A 731 18.13 10.49 15.82
C ALA A 731 18.79 9.58 16.89
N ASP A 732 19.99 9.94 17.38
CA ASP A 732 20.70 9.19 18.42
C ASP A 732 19.91 9.12 19.74
N GLU A 733 19.22 10.20 20.11
CA GLU A 733 18.33 10.26 21.28
C GLU A 733 17.10 9.33 21.17
N GLN A 734 16.66 8.94 19.96
CA GLN A 734 15.55 8.01 19.76
C GLN A 734 15.98 6.54 19.84
N VAL A 735 17.25 6.21 19.63
CA VAL A 735 17.72 4.82 19.65
C VAL A 735 17.36 4.07 20.94
N PRO A 736 17.58 4.64 22.16
CA PRO A 736 17.14 4.01 23.40
C PRO A 736 15.62 3.83 23.50
N THR A 737 14.83 4.79 23.00
CA THR A 737 13.36 4.71 23.03
C THR A 737 12.85 3.51 22.21
N VAL A 738 13.42 3.31 21.03
CA VAL A 738 13.08 2.14 20.20
C VAL A 738 13.58 0.85 20.81
N ALA A 739 14.78 0.85 21.42
CA ALA A 739 15.32 -0.28 22.14
C ALA A 739 14.39 -0.74 23.27
N ASP A 740 13.89 0.19 24.09
CA ASP A 740 12.93 -0.09 25.17
C ASP A 740 11.64 -0.74 24.64
N VAL A 741 11.13 -0.26 23.50
CA VAL A 741 9.94 -0.85 22.84
C VAL A 741 10.23 -2.31 22.42
N ILE A 742 11.38 -2.58 21.80
CA ILE A 742 11.78 -3.95 21.40
C ILE A 742 11.94 -4.84 22.63
N ASP A 743 12.46 -4.34 23.74
CA ASP A 743 12.59 -5.09 24.99
C ASP A 743 11.23 -5.44 25.59
N HIS A 744 10.24 -4.54 25.56
CA HIS A 744 8.87 -4.83 25.99
C HIS A 744 8.23 -5.93 25.14
N VAL A 745 8.38 -5.87 23.82
CA VAL A 745 7.90 -6.91 22.90
C VAL A 745 8.60 -8.24 23.19
N SER A 746 9.91 -8.24 23.39
CA SER A 746 10.69 -9.44 23.74
C SER A 746 10.18 -10.09 25.02
N ALA A 747 9.89 -9.31 26.05
CA ALA A 747 9.32 -9.79 27.29
C ALA A 747 7.91 -10.39 27.11
N GLY A 748 7.08 -9.78 26.24
CA GLY A 748 5.77 -10.32 25.86
C GLY A 748 5.89 -11.68 25.18
N ILE A 749 6.81 -11.81 24.22
CA ILE A 749 7.08 -13.07 23.52
C ILE A 749 7.59 -14.14 24.49
N ASP A 750 8.51 -13.80 25.39
CA ASP A 750 9.01 -14.74 26.42
C ASP A 750 7.90 -15.23 27.34
N LYS A 751 6.97 -14.35 27.74
CA LYS A 751 5.81 -14.71 28.56
C LYS A 751 4.90 -15.70 27.83
N ALA A 752 4.56 -15.40 26.56
CA ALA A 752 3.77 -16.30 25.74
C ALA A 752 4.47 -17.66 25.52
N ALA A 753 5.81 -17.66 25.35
CA ALA A 753 6.59 -18.88 25.24
C ALA A 753 6.53 -19.71 26.52
N GLU A 754 6.69 -19.11 27.70
CA GLU A 754 6.61 -19.78 29.00
C GLU A 754 5.25 -20.44 29.25
N ASP A 755 4.19 -19.70 28.92
CA ASP A 755 2.82 -20.18 29.07
C ASP A 755 2.52 -21.33 28.08
N LEU A 756 3.01 -21.23 26.86
CA LEU A 756 2.88 -22.28 25.86
C LEU A 756 3.70 -23.54 26.24
N GLU A 757 4.94 -23.37 26.72
CA GLU A 757 5.77 -24.48 27.27
C GLU A 757 5.04 -25.21 28.41
N THR A 758 4.35 -24.44 29.25
CA THR A 758 3.55 -25.00 30.35
C THR A 758 2.33 -25.77 29.85
N ALA A 759 1.64 -25.21 28.84
CA ALA A 759 0.45 -25.79 28.21
C ALA A 759 0.76 -27.10 27.48
N VAL A 760 1.91 -27.24 26.83
CA VAL A 760 2.31 -28.45 26.09
C VAL A 760 3.02 -29.48 26.93
N GLY A 761 3.27 -29.20 28.21
CA GLY A 761 4.05 -30.05 29.13
C GLY A 761 5.57 -29.88 28.90
N LYS A 762 6.31 -29.45 29.94
CA LYS A 762 7.77 -29.24 29.88
C LYS A 762 8.54 -30.47 29.40
#